data_f1402c728e8f549f1d52f91d02d4a087
#
_entry.id   f1402c728e8f549f1d52f91d02d4a087
#
_cell.length_a   1.000
_cell.length_b   1.000
_cell.length_c   1.000
_cell.angle_alpha   90.00
_cell.angle_beta   90.00
_cell.angle_gamma   90.00
#
_symmetry.space_group_name_H-M   'P 1'
#
loop_
_entity.id
_entity.type
_entity.pdbx_description
1 polymer ?
#
loop_
_entity_poly.entity_id
_entity_poly.type
_entity_poly.pdbx_seq_one_letter_code
_entity_poly.pdbx_strand_id
1 'polypeptide(L)'
;MTASRRRGLHALVLLSSLLACMAAQAAEPTAQDAGFRPLEAFAPLQLPTPATAVRGGAGKPGPLFWQNRADYALEASIDPASHTLSGEATITYSNHSPDALDVLWLQLDQNIYRADSRAASTRTARPGRTSPGSDGMTIASVEVEQGGKRVPVRYLIDDTRMRVDLPSDLAARTGVLKLHITYRYVVPGEWGGRTAVTPTRNGDIFEIAQWYPRMAVYDDVRGWDTQPYLGSEFYLEYGDFDYAVTVPWDYIVAGSGALTNGDEVLTATQRARLKQAQASDKTVMIRTPEEVIDPASRPVRSGTRTWRFHMDHTRDVAFAASPAFVWDAARINLPAGRQALAMSVYPVEGAANWVRSTEYVKGAIEHFSDKWYAYPWPVAVNLGGHGAGMEYPGIVFDGYEDKDDKLFWITAHELGHGWFPMIVGSNERRHAFMDEGFNTFIDVYASDAFNHGEYAPKRDGEYAPKGGNPVDEILPVLADKDAPTLMDLADATSEKYRHPVTYFKGALGLVLLREQILGPARFDPAFRKYIATWAYKHPTPSDFFRFMESEAGEDLSWWWRGWYFNNWQLDLGISAARYVDGDAAKGLTVTLENRQKLVMPATLRIDYADGTHEDRRVPVETWIQRAAPQLLLATRKPVSKVTIDPDHVLPDADRANNSAVPGA
;
A
#
# COMPACT_ATOMS: atom_id res chain seq x y z
N MET A 1 -14.20 33.21 -79.03
CA MET A 1 -15.60 32.76 -78.94
C MET A 1 -15.61 31.24 -78.64
N THR A 2 -16.36 30.79 -77.63
CA THR A 2 -16.70 29.40 -77.33
C THR A 2 -15.61 28.48 -76.87
N ALA A 3 -15.35 28.45 -75.56
CA ALA A 3 -14.93 27.26 -74.80
C ALA A 3 -15.05 27.49 -73.29
N SER A 4 -16.23 27.51 -72.75
CA SER A 4 -16.44 27.56 -71.28
C SER A 4 -17.85 27.04 -70.99
N ARG A 5 -18.03 25.74 -70.90
CA ARG A 5 -19.22 25.11 -70.28
C ARG A 5 -19.11 23.55 -70.24
N ARG A 6 -18.05 23.00 -69.67
CA ARG A 6 -18.02 21.56 -69.35
C ARG A 6 -17.14 21.20 -68.12
N ARG A 7 -17.08 22.08 -67.14
CA ARG A 7 -16.36 21.70 -65.87
C ARG A 7 -17.22 21.81 -64.58
N GLY A 8 -18.54 21.94 -64.71
CA GLY A 8 -19.44 22.13 -63.58
C GLY A 8 -20.17 20.87 -63.07
N LEU A 9 -20.11 19.74 -63.78
CA LEU A 9 -20.95 18.58 -63.43
C LEU A 9 -20.19 17.43 -62.76
N HIS A 10 -18.86 17.43 -62.72
CA HIS A 10 -18.08 16.38 -62.07
C HIS A 10 -17.68 16.72 -60.62
N ALA A 11 -17.81 17.96 -60.20
CA ALA A 11 -17.54 18.40 -58.83
C ALA A 11 -18.73 18.15 -57.83
N LEU A 12 -19.95 18.03 -58.36
CA LEU A 12 -21.14 17.82 -57.50
C LEU A 12 -21.39 16.34 -57.15
N VAL A 13 -20.87 15.41 -57.92
CA VAL A 13 -21.03 13.95 -57.65
C VAL A 13 -19.96 13.43 -56.68
N LEU A 14 -18.80 14.07 -56.59
CA LEU A 14 -17.75 13.73 -55.63
C LEU A 14 -17.97 14.31 -54.24
N LEU A 15 -18.76 15.39 -54.09
CA LEU A 15 -19.14 15.93 -52.76
C LEU A 15 -20.27 15.19 -52.10
N SER A 16 -21.17 14.54 -52.88
CA SER A 16 -22.25 13.73 -52.30
C SER A 16 -21.79 12.34 -51.80
N SER A 17 -20.67 11.79 -52.34
CA SER A 17 -20.10 10.56 -51.87
C SER A 17 -19.17 10.72 -50.66
N LEU A 18 -18.63 11.92 -50.38
CA LEU A 18 -17.88 12.19 -49.15
C LEU A 18 -18.76 12.54 -47.94
N LEU A 19 -20.00 13.04 -48.15
CA LEU A 19 -20.94 13.26 -47.04
C LEU A 19 -21.67 12.00 -46.59
N ALA A 20 -21.71 10.94 -47.39
CA ALA A 20 -22.31 9.68 -47.02
C ALA A 20 -21.39 8.78 -46.15
N CYS A 21 -20.08 9.08 -46.09
CA CYS A 21 -19.12 8.35 -45.21
C CYS A 21 -18.91 8.98 -43.84
N MET A 22 -19.49 10.15 -43.54
CA MET A 22 -19.37 10.79 -42.21
C MET A 22 -20.58 10.64 -41.31
N ALA A 23 -21.56 9.85 -41.70
CA ALA A 23 -22.73 9.54 -40.89
C ALA A 23 -22.75 8.08 -40.33
N ALA A 24 -21.58 7.47 -40.15
CA ALA A 24 -21.45 6.38 -39.19
C ALA A 24 -21.22 7.04 -37.81
N GLN A 25 -22.26 7.70 -37.30
CA GLN A 25 -22.35 7.96 -35.87
C GLN A 25 -22.22 6.62 -35.16
N ALA A 26 -21.20 6.51 -34.29
CA ALA A 26 -21.16 5.44 -33.32
C ALA A 26 -22.56 5.43 -32.63
N ALA A 27 -23.33 4.37 -32.85
CA ALA A 27 -24.56 4.14 -32.09
C ALA A 27 -24.16 4.17 -30.60
N GLU A 28 -24.81 5.02 -29.83
CA GLU A 28 -24.74 4.91 -28.38
C GLU A 28 -25.05 3.44 -28.03
N PRO A 29 -24.26 2.82 -27.11
CA PRO A 29 -24.52 1.44 -26.72
C PRO A 29 -25.95 1.36 -26.17
N THR A 30 -26.81 0.65 -26.89
CA THR A 30 -28.17 0.38 -26.43
C THR A 30 -28.09 -0.47 -25.16
N ALA A 31 -29.07 -0.40 -24.29
CA ALA A 31 -29.18 -1.12 -23.02
C ALA A 31 -28.96 -2.66 -23.10
N GLN A 32 -28.73 -3.21 -24.30
CA GLN A 32 -28.36 -4.60 -24.56
C GLN A 32 -26.87 -4.92 -24.29
N ASP A 33 -26.00 -3.90 -24.03
CA ASP A 33 -24.55 -4.10 -23.77
C ASP A 33 -24.21 -4.34 -22.29
N ALA A 34 -25.19 -4.41 -21.40
CA ALA A 34 -24.96 -4.58 -19.95
C ALA A 34 -24.75 -6.04 -19.50
N GLY A 35 -25.05 -7.04 -20.34
CA GLY A 35 -25.00 -8.44 -19.95
C GLY A 35 -23.61 -9.11 -20.09
N PHE A 36 -23.47 -10.30 -19.51
CA PHE A 36 -22.25 -11.11 -19.59
C PHE A 36 -21.93 -11.51 -21.04
N ARG A 37 -20.70 -11.27 -21.45
CA ARG A 37 -20.17 -11.60 -22.78
C ARG A 37 -18.92 -12.45 -22.63
N PRO A 38 -18.95 -13.77 -22.89
CA PRO A 38 -17.81 -14.65 -22.74
C PRO A 38 -16.54 -14.15 -23.46
N LEU A 39 -16.67 -13.71 -24.71
CA LEU A 39 -15.55 -13.20 -25.50
C LEU A 39 -14.92 -11.91 -24.93
N GLU A 40 -15.65 -11.14 -24.15
CA GLU A 40 -15.12 -9.97 -23.44
C GLU A 40 -14.44 -10.39 -22.12
N ALA A 41 -15.09 -11.21 -21.33
CA ALA A 41 -14.59 -11.67 -20.05
C ALA A 41 -13.30 -12.48 -20.15
N PHE A 42 -13.21 -13.38 -21.13
CA PHE A 42 -12.08 -14.27 -21.38
C PHE A 42 -11.17 -13.82 -22.55
N ALA A 43 -11.26 -12.56 -22.98
CA ALA A 43 -10.34 -12.04 -23.98
C ALA A 43 -8.89 -12.09 -23.48
N PRO A 44 -7.88 -12.22 -24.36
CA PRO A 44 -6.48 -12.05 -23.95
C PRO A 44 -6.26 -10.71 -23.25
N LEU A 45 -5.59 -10.69 -22.09
CA LEU A 45 -5.30 -9.49 -21.33
C LEU A 45 -3.89 -9.00 -21.64
N GLN A 46 -3.76 -7.76 -22.12
CA GLN A 46 -2.48 -7.10 -22.23
C GLN A 46 -2.19 -6.34 -20.93
N LEU A 47 -1.10 -6.71 -20.27
CA LEU A 47 -0.65 -6.04 -19.07
C LEU A 47 0.14 -4.77 -19.43
N PRO A 48 0.01 -3.67 -18.63
CA PRO A 48 0.64 -2.39 -18.94
C PRO A 48 2.17 -2.43 -19.06
N THR A 49 2.84 -3.24 -18.24
CA THR A 49 4.28 -3.44 -18.30
C THR A 49 4.57 -4.75 -19.03
N PRO A 50 5.20 -4.75 -20.21
CA PRO A 50 5.51 -5.97 -20.94
C PRO A 50 6.60 -6.81 -20.25
N ALA A 51 6.64 -8.11 -20.54
CA ALA A 51 7.76 -8.95 -20.14
C ALA A 51 8.99 -8.60 -20.98
N THR A 52 10.15 -8.54 -20.33
CA THR A 52 11.45 -8.18 -20.92
C THR A 52 12.57 -9.05 -20.34
N ALA A 53 13.82 -8.81 -20.74
CA ALA A 53 14.97 -9.42 -20.08
C ALA A 53 15.24 -8.86 -18.67
N VAL A 54 14.66 -7.69 -18.33
CA VAL A 54 14.72 -7.09 -16.99
C VAL A 54 13.59 -7.64 -16.12
N ARG A 55 12.37 -7.79 -16.66
CA ARG A 55 11.16 -8.29 -15.98
C ARG A 55 10.64 -9.52 -16.71
N GLY A 56 10.84 -10.70 -16.13
CA GLY A 56 10.55 -11.97 -16.76
C GLY A 56 9.05 -12.24 -16.96
N GLY A 57 8.73 -13.10 -17.93
CA GLY A 57 7.35 -13.49 -18.25
C GLY A 57 6.61 -14.21 -17.12
N ALA A 58 7.33 -14.77 -16.15
CA ALA A 58 6.76 -15.37 -14.92
C ALA A 58 6.60 -14.37 -13.78
N GLY A 59 6.67 -13.06 -14.03
CA GLY A 59 6.54 -12.03 -12.99
C GLY A 59 7.73 -11.95 -12.03
N LYS A 60 8.87 -12.51 -12.38
CA LYS A 60 10.12 -12.49 -11.59
C LYS A 60 11.11 -11.50 -12.18
N PRO A 61 12.06 -10.98 -11.39
CA PRO A 61 13.23 -10.31 -11.93
C PRO A 61 13.89 -11.15 -13.02
N GLY A 62 14.15 -10.55 -14.18
CA GLY A 62 14.74 -11.22 -15.32
C GLY A 62 16.27 -11.32 -15.21
N PRO A 63 16.95 -11.97 -16.19
CA PRO A 63 18.41 -12.17 -16.15
C PRO A 63 19.21 -10.87 -16.28
N LEU A 64 18.61 -9.79 -16.75
CA LEU A 64 19.23 -8.47 -16.84
C LEU A 64 18.63 -7.48 -15.83
N PHE A 65 17.98 -7.96 -14.77
CA PHE A 65 17.43 -7.11 -13.73
C PHE A 65 18.53 -6.27 -13.08
N TRP A 66 18.23 -5.01 -12.89
CA TRP A 66 19.07 -4.04 -12.19
C TRP A 66 18.20 -3.13 -11.32
N GLN A 67 18.80 -2.52 -10.33
CA GLN A 67 18.22 -1.51 -9.48
C GLN A 67 19.34 -0.65 -8.92
N ASN A 68 19.15 0.65 -8.89
CA ASN A 68 20.09 1.58 -8.29
C ASN A 68 20.03 1.48 -6.76
N ARG A 69 20.96 2.14 -6.08
CA ARG A 69 21.07 2.11 -4.63
C ARG A 69 21.43 3.49 -4.11
N ALA A 70 20.82 3.90 -3.00
CA ALA A 70 21.10 5.14 -2.31
C ALA A 70 21.36 4.88 -0.82
N ASP A 71 22.61 4.97 -0.38
CA ASP A 71 22.99 4.89 1.03
C ASP A 71 23.08 6.30 1.62
N TYR A 72 22.65 6.45 2.87
CA TYR A 72 22.54 7.76 3.51
C TYR A 72 23.35 7.83 4.80
N ALA A 73 24.12 8.92 4.95
CA ALA A 73 24.62 9.39 6.23
C ALA A 73 23.99 10.77 6.51
N LEU A 74 23.11 10.83 7.52
CA LEU A 74 22.29 11.99 7.81
C LEU A 74 22.61 12.56 9.20
N GLU A 75 22.67 13.87 9.29
CA GLU A 75 22.77 14.57 10.57
C GLU A 75 21.63 15.59 10.66
N ALA A 76 20.96 15.65 11.81
CA ALA A 76 19.91 16.62 12.07
C ALA A 76 20.04 17.22 13.46
N SER A 77 19.61 18.46 13.60
CA SER A 77 19.40 19.11 14.88
C SER A 77 18.03 19.77 14.91
N ILE A 78 17.34 19.70 16.06
CA ILE A 78 16.06 20.37 16.29
C ILE A 78 16.28 21.50 17.27
N ASP A 79 15.85 22.71 16.89
CA ASP A 79 15.64 23.83 17.80
C ASP A 79 14.16 23.92 18.16
N PRO A 80 13.75 23.48 19.36
CA PRO A 80 12.34 23.49 19.75
C PRO A 80 11.73 24.90 19.88
N ALA A 81 12.56 25.92 20.13
CA ALA A 81 12.05 27.28 20.31
C ALA A 81 11.57 27.90 18.98
N SER A 82 12.21 27.56 17.88
CA SER A 82 11.86 28.00 16.53
C SER A 82 11.18 26.91 15.71
N HIS A 83 10.99 25.71 16.24
CA HIS A 83 10.54 24.51 15.54
C HIS A 83 11.36 24.23 14.29
N THR A 84 12.63 24.58 14.27
CA THR A 84 13.48 24.43 13.08
C THR A 84 14.27 23.14 13.14
N LEU A 85 14.20 22.37 12.06
CA LEU A 85 15.13 21.28 11.76
C LEU A 85 16.21 21.80 10.81
N SER A 86 17.48 21.62 11.20
CA SER A 86 18.66 21.82 10.35
C SER A 86 19.34 20.50 10.11
N GLY A 87 19.71 20.20 8.87
CA GLY A 87 20.26 18.91 8.52
C GLY A 87 21.37 18.96 7.47
N GLU A 88 22.20 17.92 7.49
CA GLU A 88 23.18 17.60 6.47
C GLU A 88 22.92 16.17 5.99
N ALA A 89 22.91 15.99 4.68
CA ALA A 89 22.75 14.68 4.03
C ALA A 89 23.97 14.39 3.16
N THR A 90 24.61 13.26 3.39
CA THR A 90 25.57 12.66 2.46
C THR A 90 24.95 11.42 1.88
N ILE A 91 24.65 11.44 0.57
CA ILE A 91 24.00 10.36 -0.16
C ILE A 91 25.04 9.70 -1.06
N THR A 92 25.35 8.43 -0.83
CA THR A 92 26.16 7.63 -1.75
C THR A 92 25.24 6.96 -2.75
N TYR A 93 25.25 7.44 -4.00
CA TYR A 93 24.40 6.93 -5.05
C TYR A 93 25.18 6.02 -5.99
N SER A 94 24.69 4.79 -6.17
CA SER A 94 25.26 3.76 -7.03
C SER A 94 24.37 3.51 -8.26
N ASN A 95 24.89 3.78 -9.45
CA ASN A 95 24.22 3.56 -10.70
C ASN A 95 24.47 2.14 -11.22
N HIS A 96 23.51 1.28 -11.10
CA HIS A 96 23.53 -0.09 -11.67
C HIS A 96 22.76 -0.18 -12.98
N SER A 97 22.13 0.92 -13.43
CA SER A 97 21.38 0.96 -14.68
C SER A 97 22.30 0.80 -15.90
N PRO A 98 21.78 0.39 -17.04
CA PRO A 98 22.54 0.34 -18.29
C PRO A 98 22.88 1.73 -18.85
N ASP A 99 22.34 2.80 -18.28
CA ASP A 99 22.44 4.16 -18.76
C ASP A 99 23.50 4.94 -17.97
N ALA A 100 24.28 5.79 -18.65
CA ALA A 100 25.05 6.83 -17.97
C ALA A 100 24.12 7.98 -17.59
N LEU A 101 24.26 8.53 -16.39
CA LEU A 101 23.38 9.57 -15.87
C LEU A 101 24.10 10.91 -15.82
N ASP A 102 23.58 11.93 -16.48
CA ASP A 102 24.07 13.30 -16.49
C ASP A 102 23.42 14.20 -15.42
N VAL A 103 22.31 13.72 -14.84
CA VAL A 103 21.54 14.41 -13.80
C VAL A 103 21.08 13.43 -12.73
N LEU A 104 20.85 13.95 -11.51
CA LEU A 104 20.12 13.27 -10.44
C LEU A 104 18.82 14.03 -10.12
N TRP A 105 17.79 13.29 -9.71
CA TRP A 105 16.57 13.85 -9.20
C TRP A 105 16.34 13.45 -7.75
N LEU A 106 15.86 14.42 -6.95
CA LEU A 106 15.52 14.23 -5.55
C LEU A 106 14.10 14.75 -5.29
N GLN A 107 13.48 14.20 -4.27
CA GLN A 107 12.24 14.66 -3.68
C GLN A 107 12.55 15.60 -2.50
N LEU A 108 11.88 16.75 -2.46
CA LEU A 108 11.91 17.72 -1.37
C LEU A 108 10.50 17.83 -0.80
N ASP A 109 10.06 16.78 -0.12
CA ASP A 109 8.65 16.59 0.24
C ASP A 109 8.12 17.69 1.18
N GLN A 110 8.98 18.29 2.02
CA GLN A 110 8.61 19.41 2.89
C GLN A 110 8.10 20.63 2.11
N ASN A 111 8.40 20.74 0.81
CA ASN A 111 7.89 21.83 -0.03
C ASN A 111 6.37 21.73 -0.29
N ILE A 112 5.75 20.59 0.03
CA ILE A 112 4.28 20.43 -0.04
C ILE A 112 3.55 21.43 0.88
N TYR A 113 4.20 21.87 1.97
CA TYR A 113 3.63 22.79 2.95
C TYR A 113 3.74 24.27 2.53
N ARG A 114 4.43 24.58 1.45
CA ARG A 114 4.50 25.93 0.89
C ARG A 114 3.13 26.39 0.40
N ALA A 115 2.84 27.67 0.56
CA ALA A 115 1.59 28.26 0.09
C ALA A 115 1.43 28.21 -1.45
N ASP A 116 2.55 28.22 -2.18
CA ASP A 116 2.63 28.17 -3.64
C ASP A 116 2.90 26.76 -4.19
N SER A 117 2.82 25.70 -3.36
CA SER A 117 3.03 24.34 -3.81
C SER A 117 1.94 23.88 -4.79
N ARG A 118 2.28 22.96 -5.68
CA ARG A 118 1.29 22.34 -6.60
C ARG A 118 0.17 21.65 -5.82
N ALA A 119 0.51 21.01 -4.71
CA ALA A 119 -0.46 20.38 -3.81
C ALA A 119 -1.46 21.39 -3.23
N ALA A 120 -1.05 22.61 -2.96
CA ALA A 120 -1.95 23.65 -2.45
C ALA A 120 -3.09 23.97 -3.44
N SER A 121 -2.85 23.82 -4.76
CA SER A 121 -3.86 24.02 -5.79
C SER A 121 -4.80 22.82 -6.00
N THR A 122 -4.42 21.62 -5.55
CA THR A 122 -5.22 20.40 -5.72
C THR A 122 -6.06 20.06 -4.50
N ARG A 123 -5.70 20.59 -3.33
CA ARG A 123 -6.40 20.31 -2.08
C ARG A 123 -7.74 21.02 -2.03
N THR A 124 -8.80 20.28 -1.79
CA THR A 124 -10.09 20.84 -1.41
C THR A 124 -9.94 21.53 -0.06
N ALA A 125 -10.30 22.81 0.03
CA ALA A 125 -10.29 23.55 1.28
C ALA A 125 -11.16 22.78 2.33
N ARG A 126 -10.55 22.25 3.37
CA ARG A 126 -11.28 21.64 4.49
C ARG A 126 -11.50 22.73 5.55
N PRO A 127 -12.76 23.10 5.86
CA PRO A 127 -13.03 24.06 6.94
C PRO A 127 -12.39 23.60 8.25
N GLY A 128 -11.63 24.50 8.90
CA GLY A 128 -10.97 24.23 10.18
C GLY A 128 -9.58 23.59 10.10
N ARG A 129 -9.08 23.25 8.92
CA ARG A 129 -7.71 22.80 8.69
C ARG A 129 -6.93 23.86 7.93
N THR A 130 -6.37 24.83 8.64
CA THR A 130 -5.31 25.66 8.08
C THR A 130 -4.04 24.83 8.11
N SER A 131 -3.52 24.45 6.93
CA SER A 131 -2.14 23.95 6.86
C SER A 131 -1.25 25.04 7.46
N PRO A 132 -0.50 24.79 8.55
CA PRO A 132 0.44 25.78 9.03
C PRO A 132 1.45 25.98 7.92
N GLY A 133 1.51 27.22 7.37
CA GLY A 133 2.42 27.57 6.31
C GLY A 133 3.85 27.31 6.75
N SER A 134 4.57 26.55 5.97
CA SER A 134 6.01 26.42 6.05
C SER A 134 6.58 26.93 4.73
N ASP A 135 7.74 27.56 4.78
CA ASP A 135 8.46 27.98 3.55
C ASP A 135 9.08 26.79 2.82
N GLY A 136 8.83 25.58 3.29
CA GLY A 136 9.40 24.35 2.78
C GLY A 136 10.89 24.24 3.12
N MET A 137 11.59 23.38 2.37
CA MET A 137 13.01 23.10 2.59
C MET A 137 13.89 24.16 1.93
N THR A 138 14.68 24.88 2.72
CA THR A 138 15.73 25.78 2.23
C THR A 138 17.01 24.98 2.05
N ILE A 139 17.54 24.94 0.83
CA ILE A 139 18.83 24.32 0.48
C ILE A 139 19.93 25.37 0.60
N ALA A 140 20.89 25.13 1.48
CA ALA A 140 22.04 26.02 1.70
C ALA A 140 23.22 25.70 0.77
N SER A 141 23.47 24.42 0.50
CA SER A 141 24.52 23.98 -0.42
C SER A 141 24.19 22.65 -1.05
N VAL A 142 24.67 22.44 -2.28
CA VAL A 142 24.67 21.15 -2.99
C VAL A 142 26.03 20.95 -3.63
N GLU A 143 26.71 19.87 -3.25
CA GLU A 143 28.03 19.52 -3.77
C GLU A 143 28.05 18.05 -4.17
N VAL A 144 28.75 17.75 -5.26
CA VAL A 144 28.98 16.39 -5.73
C VAL A 144 30.43 16.00 -5.52
N GLU A 145 30.67 14.84 -4.93
CA GLU A 145 31.97 14.20 -4.83
C GLU A 145 32.00 13.01 -5.80
N GLN A 146 32.85 13.14 -6.84
CA GLN A 146 33.01 12.15 -7.88
C GLN A 146 34.50 12.02 -8.25
N GLY A 147 35.02 10.81 -8.30
CA GLY A 147 36.43 10.57 -8.58
C GLY A 147 37.39 11.25 -7.57
N GLY A 148 36.99 11.41 -6.31
CA GLY A 148 37.79 12.03 -5.24
C GLY A 148 37.79 13.57 -5.29
N LYS A 149 36.96 14.20 -6.11
CA LYS A 149 36.80 15.66 -6.16
C LYS A 149 35.39 16.02 -5.71
N ARG A 150 35.32 16.91 -4.71
CA ARG A 150 34.08 17.52 -4.21
C ARG A 150 33.97 18.93 -4.78
N VAL A 151 32.88 19.20 -5.48
CA VAL A 151 32.64 20.49 -6.16
C VAL A 151 31.18 20.93 -5.98
N PRO A 152 30.91 22.22 -5.83
CA PRO A 152 29.55 22.75 -5.88
C PRO A 152 28.96 22.55 -7.29
N VAL A 153 27.67 22.22 -7.35
CA VAL A 153 26.98 21.95 -8.61
C VAL A 153 25.75 22.82 -8.76
N ARG A 154 25.31 22.96 -10.01
CA ARG A 154 24.03 23.63 -10.29
C ARG A 154 22.88 22.70 -9.94
N TYR A 155 21.84 23.27 -9.39
CA TYR A 155 20.58 22.57 -9.13
C TYR A 155 19.38 23.47 -9.44
N LEU A 156 18.25 22.86 -9.71
CA LEU A 156 16.98 23.53 -9.94
C LEU A 156 15.92 22.88 -9.04
N ILE A 157 15.21 23.69 -8.27
CA ILE A 157 14.07 23.26 -7.49
C ILE A 157 12.80 23.63 -8.26
N ASP A 158 11.96 22.62 -8.52
CA ASP A 158 10.62 22.79 -9.09
C ASP A 158 9.61 22.11 -8.16
N ASP A 159 8.98 22.93 -7.33
CA ASP A 159 8.03 22.48 -6.31
C ASP A 159 8.65 21.47 -5.33
N THR A 160 8.20 20.24 -5.28
CA THR A 160 8.70 19.18 -4.42
C THR A 160 9.85 18.36 -5.03
N ARG A 161 10.45 18.83 -6.13
CA ARG A 161 11.53 18.11 -6.83
C ARG A 161 12.77 18.97 -6.97
N MET A 162 13.91 18.34 -6.88
CA MET A 162 15.20 18.98 -7.15
C MET A 162 15.97 18.21 -8.20
N ARG A 163 16.34 18.86 -9.28
CA ARG A 163 17.29 18.38 -10.27
C ARG A 163 18.69 18.85 -9.90
N VAL A 164 19.66 17.94 -9.95
CA VAL A 164 21.09 18.23 -9.74
C VAL A 164 21.85 17.91 -11.02
N ASP A 165 22.53 18.89 -11.62
CA ASP A 165 23.37 18.71 -12.80
C ASP A 165 24.72 18.12 -12.38
N LEU A 166 25.12 16.97 -12.95
CA LEU A 166 26.38 16.34 -12.61
C LEU A 166 27.56 17.01 -13.35
N PRO A 167 28.74 17.11 -12.71
CA PRO A 167 29.93 17.70 -13.36
C PRO A 167 30.50 16.79 -14.48
N SER A 168 30.20 15.50 -14.44
CA SER A 168 30.43 14.52 -15.48
C SER A 168 29.44 13.38 -15.34
N ASP A 169 29.16 12.67 -16.44
CA ASP A 169 28.24 11.56 -16.44
C ASP A 169 28.62 10.50 -15.39
N LEU A 170 27.64 10.04 -14.63
CA LEU A 170 27.79 8.89 -13.75
C LEU A 170 27.74 7.62 -14.59
N ALA A 171 28.83 6.89 -14.63
CA ALA A 171 28.99 5.75 -15.54
C ALA A 171 27.87 4.71 -15.35
N ALA A 172 27.43 4.14 -16.48
CA ALA A 172 26.51 3.02 -16.50
C ALA A 172 27.04 1.81 -15.70
N ARG A 173 26.18 1.12 -14.97
CA ARG A 173 26.41 -0.13 -14.22
C ARG A 173 27.38 -0.07 -13.04
N THR A 174 28.30 0.86 -13.00
CA THR A 174 29.40 0.89 -12.00
C THR A 174 29.68 2.26 -11.43
N GLY A 175 28.93 3.27 -11.87
CA GLY A 175 29.12 4.65 -11.41
C GLY A 175 28.71 4.80 -9.95
N VAL A 176 29.58 5.45 -9.15
CA VAL A 176 29.30 5.81 -7.76
C VAL A 176 29.72 7.27 -7.53
N LEU A 177 28.89 8.02 -6.85
CA LEU A 177 29.21 9.37 -6.40
C LEU A 177 28.64 9.59 -4.99
N LYS A 178 29.11 10.68 -4.34
CA LYS A 178 28.48 11.20 -3.14
C LYS A 178 27.87 12.57 -3.41
N LEU A 179 26.65 12.75 -2.94
CA LEU A 179 25.93 14.02 -2.98
C LEU A 179 25.85 14.56 -1.56
N HIS A 180 26.35 15.78 -1.34
CA HIS A 180 26.34 16.46 -0.05
C HIS A 180 25.38 17.63 -0.11
N ILE A 181 24.39 17.66 0.80
CA ILE A 181 23.35 18.69 0.84
C ILE A 181 23.20 19.20 2.25
N THR A 182 23.28 20.52 2.43
CA THR A 182 22.94 21.19 3.69
C THR A 182 21.58 21.87 3.51
N TYR A 183 20.68 21.65 4.46
CA TYR A 183 19.29 22.10 4.35
C TYR A 183 18.70 22.46 5.72
N ARG A 184 17.59 23.17 5.70
CA ARG A 184 16.76 23.45 6.88
C ARG A 184 15.32 23.69 6.49
N TYR A 185 14.42 23.50 7.45
CA TYR A 185 13.02 23.89 7.32
C TYR A 185 12.39 24.07 8.70
N VAL A 186 11.26 24.80 8.75
CA VAL A 186 10.41 24.88 9.94
C VAL A 186 9.47 23.70 9.92
N VAL A 187 9.48 22.90 10.98
CA VAL A 187 8.58 21.77 11.16
C VAL A 187 7.15 22.29 11.22
N PRO A 188 6.22 21.79 10.39
CA PRO A 188 4.82 22.20 10.44
C PRO A 188 4.21 21.99 11.84
N GLY A 189 3.24 22.81 12.21
CA GLY A 189 2.53 22.67 13.48
C GLY A 189 1.57 21.47 13.48
N GLU A 190 0.59 21.50 14.36
CA GLU A 190 -0.28 20.37 14.78
C GLU A 190 -0.86 19.51 13.67
N TRP A 191 -0.76 19.87 12.43
CA TRP A 191 -1.31 19.04 11.38
C TRP A 191 -0.48 19.07 10.10
N GLY A 192 0.57 18.26 10.09
CA GLY A 192 1.31 17.97 8.87
C GLY A 192 0.95 16.63 8.24
N GLY A 193 0.24 15.76 8.96
CA GLY A 193 -0.05 14.38 8.56
C GLY A 193 1.16 13.47 8.73
N ARG A 194 2.34 13.88 8.30
CA ARG A 194 3.56 13.05 8.26
C ARG A 194 4.73 13.68 9.03
N THR A 195 4.69 15.00 9.18
CA THR A 195 5.65 15.78 9.98
C THR A 195 4.85 16.81 10.75
N ALA A 196 4.99 16.83 12.08
CA ALA A 196 4.19 17.69 12.94
C ALA A 196 4.91 18.04 14.23
N VAL A 197 4.38 19.06 14.91
CA VAL A 197 4.66 19.36 16.32
C VAL A 197 3.37 19.23 17.08
N THR A 198 3.30 18.27 18.00
CA THR A 198 2.14 17.99 18.82
C THR A 198 2.36 18.50 20.25
N PRO A 199 1.65 19.55 20.72
CA PRO A 199 1.76 20.03 22.08
C PRO A 199 1.23 19.01 23.08
N THR A 200 1.99 18.79 24.17
CA THR A 200 1.57 17.99 25.30
C THR A 200 1.81 18.73 26.64
N ARG A 201 1.28 18.19 27.73
CA ARG A 201 1.48 18.75 29.07
C ARG A 201 2.94 18.88 29.47
N ASN A 202 3.80 17.97 29.00
CA ASN A 202 5.21 17.87 29.40
C ASN A 202 6.20 18.29 28.31
N GLY A 203 5.73 19.01 27.30
CA GLY A 203 6.50 19.49 26.16
C GLY A 203 6.02 18.92 24.83
N ASP A 204 6.55 19.47 23.77
CA ASP A 204 6.10 19.13 22.41
C ASP A 204 6.65 17.79 21.97
N ILE A 205 5.85 17.07 21.16
CA ILE A 205 6.30 15.92 20.39
C ILE A 205 6.60 16.40 18.97
N PHE A 206 7.83 16.21 18.51
CA PHE A 206 8.23 16.37 17.13
C PHE A 206 8.09 15.02 16.42
N GLU A 207 7.15 14.91 15.52
CA GLU A 207 6.95 13.79 14.60
C GLU A 207 7.68 14.15 13.31
N ILE A 208 8.76 13.45 12.97
CA ILE A 208 9.69 13.86 11.91
C ILE A 208 9.82 12.77 10.86
N ALA A 209 9.21 13.04 9.70
CA ALA A 209 9.26 12.19 8.52
C ALA A 209 9.47 13.02 7.25
N GLN A 210 9.90 12.40 6.14
CA GLN A 210 10.30 13.08 4.90
C GLN A 210 11.24 14.27 5.15
N TRP A 211 12.16 14.10 6.06
CA TRP A 211 12.90 15.17 6.70
C TRP A 211 14.22 15.53 6.04
N TYR A 212 14.64 14.78 5.02
CA TYR A 212 15.87 14.99 4.26
C TYR A 212 15.57 14.95 2.75
N PRO A 213 16.43 15.52 1.88
CA PRO A 213 16.30 15.34 0.42
C PRO A 213 16.45 13.87 0.05
N ARG A 214 15.41 13.25 -0.56
CA ARG A 214 15.34 11.82 -0.87
C ARG A 214 15.59 11.58 -2.35
N MET A 215 16.42 10.60 -2.70
CA MET A 215 16.67 10.21 -4.10
C MET A 215 15.37 9.73 -4.75
N ALA A 216 15.04 10.26 -5.91
CA ALA A 216 14.02 9.70 -6.77
C ALA A 216 14.49 8.36 -7.34
N VAL A 217 13.58 7.43 -7.58
CA VAL A 217 13.89 6.16 -8.24
C VAL A 217 14.17 6.38 -9.72
N TYR A 218 15.21 5.72 -10.24
CA TYR A 218 15.47 5.55 -11.66
C TYR A 218 15.24 4.09 -12.01
N ASP A 219 14.17 3.78 -12.74
CA ASP A 219 13.76 2.41 -13.05
C ASP A 219 13.77 2.10 -14.56
N ASP A 220 13.59 0.82 -14.89
CA ASP A 220 13.54 0.30 -16.26
C ASP A 220 12.20 0.55 -16.97
N VAL A 221 11.19 1.08 -16.24
CA VAL A 221 9.84 1.33 -16.77
C VAL A 221 9.69 2.76 -17.27
N ARG A 222 10.29 3.73 -16.56
CA ARG A 222 10.10 5.18 -16.81
C ARG A 222 11.38 5.99 -16.81
N GLY A 223 12.52 5.44 -16.39
CA GLY A 223 13.67 6.24 -16.02
C GLY A 223 13.43 6.93 -14.68
N TRP A 224 13.70 8.23 -14.56
CA TRP A 224 13.48 8.98 -13.33
C TRP A 224 11.98 9.13 -13.00
N ASP A 225 11.59 8.75 -11.77
CA ASP A 225 10.26 9.07 -11.23
C ASP A 225 10.24 10.51 -10.72
N THR A 226 9.78 11.42 -11.57
CA THR A 226 9.75 12.87 -11.30
C THR A 226 8.34 13.41 -11.04
N GLN A 227 7.40 12.55 -10.67
CA GLN A 227 6.06 12.98 -10.32
C GLN A 227 6.11 13.93 -9.10
N PRO A 228 5.45 15.11 -9.13
CA PRO A 228 5.41 16.00 -7.99
C PRO A 228 4.69 15.33 -6.81
N TYR A 229 5.11 15.62 -5.59
CA TYR A 229 4.43 15.14 -4.40
C TYR A 229 3.18 15.99 -4.13
N LEU A 230 2.00 15.38 -4.26
CA LEU A 230 0.71 16.05 -4.06
C LEU A 230 0.01 15.61 -2.77
N GLY A 231 0.60 14.66 -2.02
CA GLY A 231 0.08 14.17 -0.75
C GLY A 231 -0.27 12.68 -0.73
N SER A 232 -0.08 11.99 -1.88
CA SER A 232 -0.10 10.52 -1.94
C SER A 232 1.19 9.93 -1.37
N GLU A 233 1.34 8.61 -1.38
CA GLU A 233 2.49 7.90 -0.83
C GLU A 233 3.78 8.09 -1.65
N PHE A 234 4.77 7.21 -1.49
CA PHE A 234 6.15 7.43 -1.92
C PHE A 234 6.65 6.34 -2.88
N TYR A 235 7.79 6.65 -3.53
CA TYR A 235 8.54 5.69 -4.31
C TYR A 235 10.03 6.04 -4.17
N LEU A 236 10.80 5.20 -3.45
CA LEU A 236 12.15 5.50 -3.00
C LEU A 236 13.10 4.32 -3.24
N GLU A 237 14.38 4.64 -3.49
CA GLU A 237 15.43 3.63 -3.60
C GLU A 237 15.79 3.01 -2.25
N TYR A 238 16.24 1.77 -2.28
CA TYR A 238 16.78 1.07 -1.13
C TYR A 238 18.26 1.39 -0.90
N GLY A 239 18.63 1.40 0.37
CA GLY A 239 20.02 1.56 0.83
C GLY A 239 20.18 1.25 2.30
N ASP A 240 21.33 1.60 2.85
CA ASP A 240 21.59 1.58 4.27
C ASP A 240 21.61 3.01 4.81
N PHE A 241 21.13 3.17 6.04
CA PHE A 241 20.99 4.48 6.67
C PHE A 241 21.74 4.53 7.99
N ASP A 242 22.69 5.48 8.08
CA ASP A 242 23.24 5.96 9.33
C ASP A 242 22.69 7.36 9.58
N TYR A 243 22.07 7.61 10.73
CA TYR A 243 21.61 8.95 11.03
C TYR A 243 21.80 9.35 12.49
N ALA A 244 21.99 10.65 12.69
CA ALA A 244 22.22 11.26 13.98
C ALA A 244 21.24 12.42 14.20
N VAL A 245 20.60 12.45 15.38
CA VAL A 245 19.66 13.48 15.76
C VAL A 245 20.12 14.17 17.04
N THR A 246 20.41 15.46 16.94
CA THR A 246 20.82 16.32 18.08
C THR A 246 19.62 17.09 18.60
N VAL A 247 19.30 16.91 19.87
CA VAL A 247 18.18 17.53 20.57
C VAL A 247 18.59 18.06 21.95
N PRO A 248 17.79 18.90 22.62
CA PRO A 248 18.06 19.30 24.00
C PRO A 248 18.22 18.09 24.92
N TRP A 249 18.94 18.27 26.01
CA TRP A 249 19.34 17.22 26.96
C TRP A 249 18.20 16.40 27.54
N ASP A 250 17.02 16.98 27.64
CA ASP A 250 15.80 16.40 28.24
C ASP A 250 14.95 15.61 27.26
N TYR A 251 15.26 15.63 25.98
CA TYR A 251 14.54 14.89 24.95
C TYR A 251 14.92 13.40 24.92
N ILE A 252 13.93 12.56 24.64
CA ILE A 252 14.09 11.17 24.20
C ILE A 252 13.85 11.15 22.70
N VAL A 253 14.66 10.41 21.96
CA VAL A 253 14.44 10.16 20.52
C VAL A 253 14.14 8.70 20.30
N ALA A 254 13.03 8.41 19.61
CA ALA A 254 12.69 7.11 19.08
C ALA A 254 12.71 7.17 17.56
N GLY A 255 13.24 6.16 16.88
CA GLY A 255 13.40 6.22 15.43
C GLY A 255 13.57 4.88 14.78
N SER A 256 13.61 4.90 13.45
CA SER A 256 13.90 3.75 12.60
C SER A 256 15.25 3.14 12.92
N GLY A 257 15.32 1.80 13.02
CA GLY A 257 16.59 1.09 13.18
C GLY A 257 17.13 1.01 14.61
N ALA A 258 18.34 0.52 14.74
CA ALA A 258 18.99 0.29 16.02
C ALA A 258 19.63 1.57 16.59
N LEU A 259 19.35 1.89 17.86
CA LEU A 259 20.10 2.91 18.60
C LEU A 259 21.52 2.41 18.86
N THR A 260 22.53 3.08 18.30
CA THR A 260 23.94 2.62 18.33
C THR A 260 24.77 3.20 19.49
N ASN A 261 24.32 4.31 20.09
CA ASN A 261 25.05 4.98 21.18
C ASN A 261 24.23 5.08 22.48
N GLY A 262 23.48 4.05 22.80
CA GLY A 262 22.64 4.00 24.02
C GLY A 262 23.42 4.29 25.33
N ASP A 263 24.71 3.98 25.38
CA ASP A 263 25.56 4.28 26.55
C ASP A 263 25.74 5.76 26.80
N GLU A 264 25.66 6.60 25.77
CA GLU A 264 25.84 8.05 25.86
C GLU A 264 24.53 8.79 26.18
N VAL A 265 23.38 8.27 25.67
CA VAL A 265 22.10 9.00 25.70
C VAL A 265 21.09 8.46 26.72
N LEU A 266 21.29 7.25 27.25
CA LEU A 266 20.40 6.60 28.21
C LEU A 266 21.03 6.55 29.62
N THR A 267 20.17 6.61 30.64
CA THR A 267 20.57 6.33 32.02
C THR A 267 20.91 4.85 32.21
N ALA A 268 21.66 4.52 33.25
CA ALA A 268 21.96 3.14 33.62
C ALA A 268 20.67 2.32 33.87
N THR A 269 19.65 2.94 34.44
CA THR A 269 18.34 2.33 34.70
C THR A 269 17.63 1.99 33.39
N GLN A 270 17.58 2.92 32.44
CA GLN A 270 16.93 2.69 31.12
C GLN A 270 17.64 1.58 30.36
N ARG A 271 18.99 1.55 30.35
CA ARG A 271 19.75 0.45 29.72
C ARG A 271 19.48 -0.90 30.35
N ALA A 272 19.40 -0.97 31.68
CA ALA A 272 19.08 -2.21 32.37
C ALA A 272 17.67 -2.70 32.03
N ARG A 273 16.68 -1.81 31.98
CA ARG A 273 15.30 -2.12 31.60
C ARG A 273 15.19 -2.55 30.12
N LEU A 274 15.91 -1.91 29.21
CA LEU A 274 15.97 -2.33 27.80
C LEU A 274 16.54 -3.75 27.66
N LYS A 275 17.63 -4.04 28.39
CA LYS A 275 18.19 -5.40 28.43
C LYS A 275 17.18 -6.42 28.99
N GLN A 276 16.38 -6.04 29.98
CA GLN A 276 15.29 -6.85 30.49
C GLN A 276 14.20 -7.06 29.43
N ALA A 277 13.80 -6.00 28.72
CA ALA A 277 12.78 -6.08 27.65
C ALA A 277 13.22 -7.00 26.50
N GLN A 278 14.50 -6.97 26.12
CA GLN A 278 15.08 -7.88 25.11
C GLN A 278 14.96 -9.36 25.50
N ALA A 279 14.81 -9.67 26.79
CA ALA A 279 14.66 -11.03 27.30
C ALA A 279 13.22 -11.33 27.74
N SER A 280 12.28 -10.41 27.61
CA SER A 280 10.91 -10.52 28.14
C SER A 280 9.87 -10.55 27.03
N ASP A 281 8.97 -11.54 27.09
CA ASP A 281 7.78 -11.56 26.25
C ASP A 281 6.66 -10.64 26.75
N LYS A 282 6.82 -10.11 27.96
CA LYS A 282 5.90 -9.13 28.55
C LYS A 282 6.49 -7.74 28.47
N THR A 283 5.64 -6.76 28.33
CA THR A 283 6.00 -5.33 28.33
C THR A 283 6.78 -4.95 29.58
N VAL A 284 7.90 -4.25 29.39
CA VAL A 284 8.78 -3.69 30.42
C VAL A 284 8.79 -2.18 30.24
N MET A 285 8.44 -1.44 31.29
CA MET A 285 8.52 0.04 31.29
C MET A 285 9.99 0.45 31.29
N ILE A 286 10.43 1.16 30.26
CA ILE A 286 11.77 1.73 30.13
C ILE A 286 11.82 3.10 30.84
N ARG A 287 10.76 3.91 30.64
CA ARG A 287 10.54 5.18 31.32
C ARG A 287 9.07 5.30 31.70
N THR A 288 8.79 5.37 33.02
CA THR A 288 7.41 5.41 33.54
C THR A 288 6.80 6.82 33.41
N PRO A 289 5.46 6.95 33.52
CA PRO A 289 4.80 8.26 33.52
C PRO A 289 5.36 9.23 34.60
N GLU A 290 5.69 8.72 35.78
CA GLU A 290 6.25 9.51 36.89
C GLU A 290 7.66 10.01 36.57
N GLU A 291 8.45 9.23 35.83
CA GLU A 291 9.79 9.57 35.41
C GLU A 291 9.85 10.64 34.30
N VAL A 292 8.71 10.96 33.67
CA VAL A 292 8.63 12.01 32.62
C VAL A 292 9.04 13.39 33.15
N ILE A 293 8.61 13.72 34.35
CA ILE A 293 8.93 15.00 35.00
C ILE A 293 10.17 14.94 35.90
N ASP A 294 10.77 13.75 36.10
CA ASP A 294 11.96 13.57 36.93
C ASP A 294 13.24 13.81 36.10
N PRO A 295 14.03 14.88 36.43
CA PRO A 295 15.31 15.12 35.77
C PRO A 295 16.32 13.97 35.90
N ALA A 296 16.18 13.11 36.94
CA ALA A 296 17.03 11.93 37.11
C ALA A 296 16.80 10.85 36.02
N SER A 297 15.68 10.93 35.30
CA SER A 297 15.40 10.10 34.13
C SER A 297 16.19 10.53 32.88
N ARG A 298 17.15 11.44 33.02
CA ARG A 298 18.08 11.92 31.98
C ARG A 298 19.52 11.73 32.42
N PRO A 299 20.45 11.35 31.49
CA PRO A 299 21.85 11.15 31.85
C PRO A 299 22.60 12.46 32.19
N VAL A 300 22.13 13.59 31.69
CA VAL A 300 22.65 14.94 31.97
C VAL A 300 21.49 15.92 32.17
N ARG A 301 21.79 17.14 32.63
CA ARG A 301 20.78 18.15 32.95
C ARG A 301 20.98 19.50 32.24
N SER A 302 21.76 19.51 31.15
CA SER A 302 21.99 20.71 30.34
C SER A 302 22.60 20.35 28.98
N GLY A 303 22.57 21.32 28.05
CA GLY A 303 23.16 21.21 26.72
C GLY A 303 22.29 20.39 25.77
N THR A 304 22.93 19.70 24.86
CA THR A 304 22.30 18.86 23.85
C THR A 304 22.82 17.43 23.91
N ARG A 305 22.05 16.52 23.27
CA ARG A 305 22.43 15.12 23.11
C ARG A 305 22.23 14.71 21.65
N THR A 306 23.17 13.91 21.12
CA THR A 306 23.08 13.34 19.79
C THR A 306 22.77 11.86 19.88
N TRP A 307 21.62 11.46 19.36
CA TRP A 307 21.16 10.08 19.26
C TRP A 307 21.57 9.55 17.90
N ARG A 308 22.19 8.36 17.82
CA ARG A 308 22.69 7.75 16.58
C ARG A 308 21.96 6.44 16.30
N PHE A 309 21.51 6.29 15.08
CA PHE A 309 20.76 5.11 14.63
C PHE A 309 21.39 4.54 13.37
N HIS A 310 21.18 3.24 13.19
CA HIS A 310 21.57 2.51 11.99
C HIS A 310 20.46 1.58 11.54
N MET A 311 20.21 1.51 10.22
CA MET A 311 19.21 0.62 9.61
C MET A 311 19.68 0.15 8.23
N ASP A 312 19.78 -1.16 8.06
CA ASP A 312 20.15 -1.78 6.79
C ASP A 312 18.93 -2.02 5.90
N HIS A 313 19.15 -2.06 4.59
CA HIS A 313 18.18 -2.49 3.58
C HIS A 313 16.80 -1.85 3.76
N THR A 314 16.77 -0.54 3.84
CA THR A 314 15.54 0.24 3.97
C THR A 314 15.45 1.29 2.87
N ARG A 315 14.28 1.88 2.70
CA ARG A 315 14.04 2.91 1.69
C ARG A 315 13.81 4.30 2.30
N ASP A 316 13.59 4.35 3.61
CA ASP A 316 13.35 5.59 4.35
C ASP A 316 13.68 5.39 5.83
N VAL A 317 13.80 6.49 6.57
CA VAL A 317 13.90 6.53 8.03
C VAL A 317 13.14 7.74 8.57
N ALA A 318 12.45 7.54 9.70
CA ALA A 318 11.75 8.57 10.45
C ALA A 318 12.11 8.51 11.93
N PHE A 319 11.81 9.56 12.66
CA PHE A 319 12.00 9.59 14.09
C PHE A 319 11.00 10.54 14.78
N ALA A 320 10.88 10.38 16.08
CA ALA A 320 10.22 11.34 16.94
C ALA A 320 11.09 11.75 18.10
N ALA A 321 10.93 12.99 18.55
CA ALA A 321 11.71 13.56 19.65
C ALA A 321 10.80 14.33 20.61
N SER A 322 10.89 14.04 21.91
CA SER A 322 10.10 14.73 22.94
C SER A 322 10.67 14.58 24.34
N PRO A 323 10.53 15.58 25.21
CA PRO A 323 10.74 15.41 26.63
C PRO A 323 9.59 14.66 27.33
N ALA A 324 8.42 14.56 26.67
CA ALA A 324 7.16 14.06 27.24
C ALA A 324 6.98 12.53 27.17
N PHE A 325 7.87 11.80 26.51
CA PHE A 325 7.65 10.37 26.27
C PHE A 325 7.69 9.52 27.54
N VAL A 326 6.61 8.78 27.77
CA VAL A 326 6.60 7.47 28.41
C VAL A 326 7.17 6.48 27.40
N TRP A 327 7.84 5.44 27.83
CA TRP A 327 8.47 4.47 26.96
C TRP A 327 8.43 3.08 27.54
N ASP A 328 7.95 2.12 26.77
CA ASP A 328 7.98 0.71 27.13
C ASP A 328 8.42 -0.17 25.95
N ALA A 329 8.77 -1.43 26.23
CA ALA A 329 9.30 -2.35 25.25
C ALA A 329 9.07 -3.83 25.61
N ALA A 330 9.09 -4.70 24.61
CA ALA A 330 9.08 -6.15 24.75
C ALA A 330 9.85 -6.84 23.62
N ARG A 331 10.29 -8.07 23.82
CA ARG A 331 10.91 -8.88 22.80
C ARG A 331 9.88 -9.30 21.74
N ILE A 332 10.26 -9.20 20.46
CA ILE A 332 9.59 -9.85 19.33
C ILE A 332 10.32 -11.15 19.03
N ASN A 333 9.59 -12.26 18.91
CA ASN A 333 10.13 -13.57 18.51
C ASN A 333 9.93 -13.76 17.00
N LEU A 334 11.03 -13.83 16.28
CA LEU A 334 11.01 -13.97 14.82
C LEU A 334 11.37 -15.39 14.39
N PRO A 335 10.99 -15.81 13.17
CA PRO A 335 11.37 -17.10 12.61
C PRO A 335 12.87 -17.37 12.68
N ALA A 336 13.25 -18.64 12.76
CA ALA A 336 14.63 -19.13 12.90
C ALA A 336 15.38 -18.62 14.15
N GLY A 337 14.65 -18.27 15.22
CA GLY A 337 15.23 -17.84 16.49
C GLY A 337 15.79 -16.41 16.47
N ARG A 338 15.51 -15.64 15.43
CA ARG A 338 15.82 -14.20 15.39
C ARG A 338 14.94 -13.46 16.39
N GLN A 339 15.39 -12.29 16.78
CA GLN A 339 14.67 -11.41 17.70
C GLN A 339 14.74 -9.97 17.22
N ALA A 340 13.68 -9.21 17.53
CA ALA A 340 13.61 -7.78 17.43
C ALA A 340 13.01 -7.20 18.71
N LEU A 341 12.89 -5.89 18.81
CA LEU A 341 12.33 -5.21 19.97
C LEU A 341 11.08 -4.43 19.55
N ALA A 342 9.94 -4.76 20.13
CA ALA A 342 8.74 -3.94 20.11
C ALA A 342 8.90 -2.80 21.08
N MET A 343 8.55 -1.58 20.68
CA MET A 343 8.59 -0.40 21.54
C MET A 343 7.37 0.47 21.32
N SER A 344 6.93 1.14 22.38
CA SER A 344 5.93 2.20 22.30
C SER A 344 6.43 3.43 23.03
N VAL A 345 6.29 4.61 22.41
CA VAL A 345 6.58 5.91 22.99
C VAL A 345 5.36 6.83 22.84
N TYR A 346 4.91 7.43 23.93
CA TYR A 346 3.66 8.18 23.96
C TYR A 346 3.66 9.20 25.10
N PRO A 347 2.84 10.26 25.04
CA PRO A 347 2.73 11.22 26.16
C PRO A 347 1.95 10.62 27.33
N VAL A 348 2.10 11.20 28.52
CA VAL A 348 1.38 10.78 29.73
C VAL A 348 -0.15 10.80 29.53
N GLU A 349 -0.66 11.69 28.70
CA GLU A 349 -2.06 11.80 28.31
C GLU A 349 -2.60 10.51 27.68
N GLY A 350 -1.77 9.82 26.91
CA GLY A 350 -2.10 8.55 26.27
C GLY A 350 -1.88 7.31 27.14
N ALA A 351 -1.25 7.44 28.32
CA ALA A 351 -0.77 6.29 29.10
C ALA A 351 -1.87 5.30 29.48
N ALA A 352 -3.11 5.76 29.73
CA ALA A 352 -4.22 4.87 30.05
C ALA A 352 -4.73 4.05 28.84
N ASN A 353 -4.64 4.62 27.65
CA ASN A 353 -5.10 3.99 26.40
C ASN A 353 -4.03 3.04 25.81
N TRP A 354 -2.75 3.36 26.01
CA TRP A 354 -1.60 2.72 25.35
C TRP A 354 -0.93 1.61 26.16
N VAL A 355 -1.52 1.20 27.29
CA VAL A 355 -0.99 0.13 28.17
C VAL A 355 -0.63 -1.15 27.39
N ARG A 356 -1.37 -1.45 26.33
CA ARG A 356 -1.20 -2.65 25.50
C ARG A 356 -0.55 -2.37 24.14
N SER A 357 -0.15 -1.13 23.82
CA SER A 357 0.40 -0.80 22.50
C SER A 357 1.58 -1.69 22.13
N THR A 358 2.57 -1.89 23.02
CA THR A 358 3.71 -2.79 22.76
C THR A 358 3.30 -4.26 22.58
N GLU A 359 2.23 -4.74 23.25
CA GLU A 359 1.65 -6.07 23.00
C GLU A 359 1.09 -6.14 21.57
N TYR A 360 0.43 -5.09 21.08
CA TYR A 360 -0.11 -5.01 19.73
C TYR A 360 1.01 -4.99 18.67
N VAL A 361 2.06 -4.17 18.88
CA VAL A 361 3.26 -4.15 18.04
C VAL A 361 3.87 -5.55 17.92
N LYS A 362 4.11 -6.21 19.08
CA LYS A 362 4.67 -7.56 19.12
C LYS A 362 3.78 -8.55 18.38
N GLY A 363 2.48 -8.56 18.66
CA GLY A 363 1.53 -9.51 18.08
C GLY A 363 1.42 -9.37 16.57
N ALA A 364 1.35 -8.15 16.05
CA ALA A 364 1.30 -7.86 14.61
C ALA A 364 2.57 -8.34 13.89
N ILE A 365 3.76 -7.93 14.37
CA ILE A 365 5.04 -8.29 13.75
C ILE A 365 5.29 -9.81 13.79
N GLU A 366 4.98 -10.48 14.90
CA GLU A 366 5.12 -11.93 15.01
C GLU A 366 4.19 -12.66 14.03
N HIS A 367 2.91 -12.23 13.93
CA HIS A 367 1.95 -12.81 12.99
C HIS A 367 2.40 -12.64 11.54
N PHE A 368 2.71 -11.43 11.12
CA PHE A 368 3.13 -11.17 9.73
C PHE A 368 4.44 -11.90 9.38
N SER A 369 5.36 -12.00 10.35
CA SER A 369 6.63 -12.73 10.17
C SER A 369 6.44 -14.23 9.95
N ASP A 370 5.58 -14.85 10.72
CA ASP A 370 5.27 -16.27 10.59
C ASP A 370 4.45 -16.58 9.33
N LYS A 371 3.48 -15.72 9.04
CA LYS A 371 2.52 -15.94 7.96
C LYS A 371 3.11 -15.65 6.60
N TRP A 372 3.87 -14.56 6.44
CA TRP A 372 4.24 -14.03 5.14
C TRP A 372 5.73 -14.00 4.88
N TYR A 373 6.49 -13.20 5.64
CA TYR A 373 7.94 -13.03 5.48
C TYR A 373 8.55 -12.50 6.78
N ALA A 374 9.70 -13.02 7.19
CA ALA A 374 10.32 -12.65 8.45
C ALA A 374 10.74 -11.18 8.50
N TYR A 375 10.25 -10.42 9.48
CA TYR A 375 10.59 -9.01 9.71
C TYR A 375 12.12 -8.81 9.72
N PRO A 376 12.66 -7.89 8.91
CA PRO A 376 14.10 -7.82 8.74
C PRO A 376 14.81 -6.96 9.78
N TRP A 377 14.13 -5.95 10.33
CA TRP A 377 14.76 -4.88 11.11
C TRP A 377 14.82 -5.18 12.62
N PRO A 378 15.72 -4.48 13.35
CA PRO A 378 15.98 -4.78 14.76
C PRO A 378 14.92 -4.27 15.73
N VAL A 379 14.08 -3.31 15.30
CA VAL A 379 13.05 -2.67 16.13
C VAL A 379 11.76 -2.48 15.33
N ALA A 380 10.64 -2.42 16.05
CA ALA A 380 9.37 -1.91 15.58
C ALA A 380 8.82 -0.98 16.67
N VAL A 381 8.65 0.29 16.33
CA VAL A 381 8.26 1.35 17.26
C VAL A 381 6.87 1.84 16.91
N ASN A 382 5.97 1.93 17.89
CA ASN A 382 4.72 2.68 17.78
C ASN A 382 4.84 4.00 18.52
N LEU A 383 4.64 5.11 17.81
CA LEU A 383 4.66 6.46 18.37
C LEU A 383 3.23 6.97 18.56
N GLY A 384 2.89 7.31 19.79
CA GLY A 384 1.65 8.04 20.13
C GLY A 384 1.83 9.54 19.92
N GLY A 385 1.42 10.02 18.76
CA GLY A 385 1.34 11.43 18.39
C GLY A 385 -0.11 11.90 18.30
N HIS A 386 -0.34 12.97 17.56
CA HIS A 386 -1.69 13.47 17.24
C HIS A 386 -2.12 13.09 15.82
N GLY A 387 -1.30 12.30 15.15
CA GLY A 387 -1.48 11.87 13.77
C GLY A 387 -2.62 10.87 13.59
N ALA A 388 -2.96 10.63 12.33
CA ALA A 388 -4.01 9.68 11.92
C ALA A 388 -3.35 8.52 11.18
N GLY A 389 -2.57 7.68 11.82
CA GLY A 389 -1.87 6.57 11.20
C GLY A 389 -0.85 6.97 10.12
N MET A 390 0.39 6.53 10.27
CA MET A 390 1.44 6.74 9.26
C MET A 390 2.58 5.75 9.43
N GLU A 391 2.96 5.15 8.33
CA GLU A 391 3.98 4.10 8.26
C GLU A 391 5.36 4.62 7.85
N TYR A 392 6.39 4.15 8.56
CA TYR A 392 7.80 4.26 8.16
C TYR A 392 8.53 2.97 8.50
N PRO A 393 9.64 2.65 7.82
CA PRO A 393 10.40 1.46 8.16
C PRO A 393 10.84 1.48 9.63
N GLY A 394 10.36 0.51 10.41
CA GLY A 394 10.74 0.36 11.81
C GLY A 394 10.09 1.30 12.82
N ILE A 395 9.31 2.28 12.38
CA ILE A 395 8.55 3.19 13.26
C ILE A 395 7.25 3.59 12.59
N VAL A 396 6.16 3.60 13.35
CA VAL A 396 4.83 4.03 12.89
C VAL A 396 4.28 5.12 13.82
N PHE A 397 3.42 6.00 13.30
CA PHE A 397 2.83 7.11 14.03
C PHE A 397 1.33 6.91 14.15
N ASP A 398 0.83 6.74 15.38
CA ASP A 398 -0.58 6.55 15.71
C ASP A 398 -1.10 7.67 16.63
N GLY A 399 -2.42 7.76 16.78
CA GLY A 399 -3.03 8.71 17.71
C GLY A 399 -2.97 8.22 19.15
N TYR A 400 -2.40 8.99 20.08
CA TYR A 400 -2.35 8.63 21.50
C TYR A 400 -3.73 8.55 22.16
N GLU A 401 -4.78 9.07 21.53
CA GLU A 401 -6.16 8.98 21.99
C GLU A 401 -6.84 7.66 21.63
N ASP A 402 -6.28 6.91 20.68
CA ASP A 402 -6.80 5.61 20.24
C ASP A 402 -6.58 4.54 21.32
N LYS A 403 -7.48 3.57 21.37
CA LYS A 403 -7.47 2.49 22.38
C LYS A 403 -8.17 1.25 21.87
N ASP A 404 -7.99 0.15 22.59
CA ASP A 404 -8.66 -1.13 22.38
C ASP A 404 -8.54 -1.62 20.92
N ASP A 405 -9.64 -2.03 20.29
CA ASP A 405 -9.71 -2.50 18.91
C ASP A 405 -9.20 -1.47 17.90
N LYS A 406 -9.57 -0.20 18.08
CA LYS A 406 -9.13 0.87 17.20
C LYS A 406 -7.61 1.04 17.22
N LEU A 407 -6.98 1.02 18.41
CA LEU A 407 -5.54 1.09 18.54
C LEU A 407 -4.87 -0.15 17.96
N PHE A 408 -5.45 -1.35 18.17
CA PHE A 408 -4.92 -2.56 17.59
C PHE A 408 -4.96 -2.53 16.06
N TRP A 409 -6.10 -2.18 15.47
CA TRP A 409 -6.25 -2.19 14.01
C TRP A 409 -5.32 -1.19 13.32
N ILE A 410 -5.23 0.05 13.84
CA ILE A 410 -4.30 1.04 13.26
C ILE A 410 -2.84 0.60 13.46
N THR A 411 -2.46 0.13 14.65
CA THR A 411 -1.09 -0.35 14.92
C THR A 411 -0.72 -1.53 14.00
N ALA A 412 -1.64 -2.48 13.81
CA ALA A 412 -1.40 -3.62 12.91
C ALA A 412 -1.30 -3.17 11.45
N HIS A 413 -2.14 -2.21 11.02
CA HIS A 413 -2.12 -1.64 9.68
C HIS A 413 -0.79 -0.92 9.40
N GLU A 414 -0.41 0.04 10.23
CA GLU A 414 0.81 0.80 10.01
C GLU A 414 2.06 -0.09 10.05
N LEU A 415 2.11 -1.08 10.95
CA LEU A 415 3.20 -2.06 10.98
C LEU A 415 3.17 -3.06 9.82
N GLY A 416 2.00 -3.37 9.28
CA GLY A 416 1.83 -4.23 8.11
C GLY A 416 2.43 -3.62 6.84
N HIS A 417 2.45 -2.28 6.74
CA HIS A 417 3.21 -1.55 5.72
C HIS A 417 4.71 -1.88 5.74
N GLY A 418 5.23 -2.44 6.82
CA GLY A 418 6.56 -3.05 6.84
C GLY A 418 6.76 -4.10 5.73
N TRP A 419 5.69 -4.77 5.29
CA TRP A 419 5.70 -5.71 4.15
C TRP A 419 5.37 -5.03 2.83
N PHE A 420 4.36 -4.17 2.80
CA PHE A 420 3.89 -3.42 1.65
C PHE A 420 3.71 -1.95 2.04
N PRO A 421 4.60 -1.03 1.64
CA PRO A 421 5.60 -1.16 0.58
C PRO A 421 7.05 -1.28 1.07
N MET A 422 7.33 -1.39 2.37
CA MET A 422 8.69 -1.20 2.87
C MET A 422 9.62 -2.36 2.49
N ILE A 423 9.17 -3.62 2.52
CA ILE A 423 9.93 -4.78 2.01
C ILE A 423 9.71 -4.93 0.50
N VAL A 424 8.47 -4.88 0.01
CA VAL A 424 8.14 -4.98 -1.42
C VAL A 424 7.82 -3.60 -1.97
N GLY A 425 8.82 -2.91 -2.51
CA GLY A 425 8.82 -1.49 -2.82
C GLY A 425 8.11 -1.11 -4.11
N SER A 426 6.82 -1.38 -4.24
CA SER A 426 6.01 -0.90 -5.36
C SER A 426 5.95 0.63 -5.44
N ASN A 427 5.61 1.18 -6.61
CA ASN A 427 5.37 2.61 -6.78
C ASN A 427 3.95 2.95 -6.28
N GLU A 428 3.86 3.38 -5.03
CA GLU A 428 2.60 3.70 -4.34
C GLU A 428 1.86 4.87 -5.00
N ARG A 429 2.60 5.84 -5.52
CA ARG A 429 2.02 7.03 -6.17
C ARG A 429 1.24 6.67 -7.43
N ARG A 430 1.59 5.56 -8.07
CA ARG A 430 0.95 5.07 -9.28
C ARG A 430 0.01 3.89 -9.06
N HIS A 431 0.28 3.09 -8.04
CA HIS A 431 -0.39 1.82 -7.80
C HIS A 431 -0.67 1.63 -6.31
N ALA A 432 -1.41 2.57 -5.72
CA ALA A 432 -1.68 2.61 -4.29
C ALA A 432 -2.31 1.32 -3.72
N PHE A 433 -3.00 0.52 -4.53
CA PHE A 433 -3.56 -0.76 -4.07
C PHE A 433 -2.50 -1.82 -3.74
N MET A 434 -1.27 -1.70 -4.29
CA MET A 434 -0.15 -2.62 -3.95
C MET A 434 0.51 -2.27 -2.62
N ASP A 435 0.20 -1.12 -2.10
CA ASP A 435 0.49 -0.64 -0.77
C ASP A 435 -0.73 -0.93 0.12
N GLU A 436 -1.70 -0.08 0.14
CA GLU A 436 -2.85 -0.06 1.05
C GLU A 436 -3.76 -1.29 0.94
N GLY A 437 -4.05 -1.72 -0.31
CA GLY A 437 -4.89 -2.89 -0.53
C GLY A 437 -4.21 -4.19 -0.11
N PHE A 438 -2.89 -4.33 -0.35
CA PHE A 438 -2.13 -5.49 0.08
C PHE A 438 -1.95 -5.51 1.60
N ASN A 439 -1.70 -4.34 2.17
CA ASN A 439 -1.59 -4.19 3.61
C ASN A 439 -2.91 -4.50 4.31
N THR A 440 -4.01 -3.87 3.91
CA THR A 440 -5.35 -4.18 4.47
C THR A 440 -5.71 -5.67 4.33
N PHE A 441 -5.28 -6.34 3.24
CA PHE A 441 -5.46 -7.79 3.08
C PHE A 441 -4.77 -8.59 4.19
N ILE A 442 -3.51 -8.27 4.52
CA ILE A 442 -2.80 -9.01 5.58
C ILE A 442 -3.36 -8.68 6.97
N ASP A 443 -3.90 -7.48 7.19
CA ASP A 443 -4.49 -7.05 8.45
C ASP A 443 -5.75 -7.82 8.82
N VAL A 444 -6.58 -8.19 7.82
CA VAL A 444 -7.76 -9.02 8.05
C VAL A 444 -7.37 -10.29 8.79
N TYR A 445 -6.30 -10.94 8.37
CA TYR A 445 -5.84 -12.19 9.00
C TYR A 445 -5.04 -11.95 10.29
N ALA A 446 -4.42 -10.80 10.47
CA ALA A 446 -3.80 -10.42 11.74
C ALA A 446 -4.87 -10.23 12.83
N SER A 447 -5.99 -9.60 12.47
CA SER A 447 -7.13 -9.44 13.37
C SER A 447 -7.72 -10.77 13.81
N ASP A 448 -7.87 -11.72 12.87
CA ASP A 448 -8.37 -13.07 13.16
C ASP A 448 -7.42 -13.87 14.07
N ALA A 449 -6.11 -13.62 13.96
CA ALA A 449 -5.09 -14.37 14.69
C ALA A 449 -4.78 -13.81 16.08
N PHE A 450 -4.85 -12.50 16.27
CA PHE A 450 -4.45 -11.86 17.52
C PHE A 450 -5.30 -12.35 18.69
N ASN A 451 -4.62 -12.92 19.71
CA ASN A 451 -5.25 -13.47 20.92
C ASN A 451 -6.51 -14.31 20.64
N HIS A 452 -6.43 -15.19 19.61
CA HIS A 452 -7.54 -16.04 19.17
C HIS A 452 -8.77 -15.26 18.67
N GLY A 453 -8.57 -14.13 18.01
CA GLY A 453 -9.62 -13.31 17.42
C GLY A 453 -10.22 -12.29 18.38
N GLU A 454 -9.44 -11.79 19.33
CA GLU A 454 -9.89 -10.79 20.31
C GLU A 454 -10.56 -9.58 19.64
N TYR A 455 -10.02 -9.14 18.48
CA TYR A 455 -10.53 -8.02 17.71
C TYR A 455 -11.03 -8.42 16.31
N ALA A 456 -11.37 -9.70 16.13
CA ALA A 456 -11.94 -10.20 14.88
C ALA A 456 -13.48 -10.04 14.85
N PRO A 457 -14.03 -9.88 13.62
CA PRO A 457 -13.33 -9.63 12.37
C PRO A 457 -12.95 -8.15 12.22
N LYS A 458 -11.88 -7.84 11.44
CA LYS A 458 -11.55 -6.43 11.11
C LYS A 458 -12.72 -5.78 10.38
N ARG A 459 -13.25 -4.71 10.98
CA ARG A 459 -14.36 -3.90 10.46
C ARG A 459 -14.14 -2.45 10.86
N ASP A 460 -13.54 -1.68 9.97
CA ASP A 460 -13.16 -0.29 10.22
C ASP A 460 -13.27 0.54 8.93
N GLY A 461 -12.76 1.78 8.94
CA GLY A 461 -12.78 2.66 7.77
C GLY A 461 -12.11 2.09 6.52
N GLU A 462 -11.24 1.09 6.67
CA GLU A 462 -10.46 0.49 5.59
C GLU A 462 -11.07 -0.81 5.05
N TYR A 463 -11.82 -1.55 5.87
CA TYR A 463 -12.38 -2.84 5.46
C TYR A 463 -13.78 -3.08 6.04
N ALA A 464 -14.78 -3.10 5.16
CA ALA A 464 -16.21 -3.26 5.52
C ALA A 464 -16.67 -2.27 6.60
N PRO A 465 -16.66 -0.95 6.33
CA PRO A 465 -16.80 0.13 7.32
C PRO A 465 -18.16 0.20 8.02
N LYS A 466 -19.17 -0.52 7.50
CA LYS A 466 -20.50 -0.59 8.14
C LYS A 466 -20.64 -1.79 9.09
N GLY A 467 -19.57 -2.58 9.25
CA GLY A 467 -19.55 -3.75 10.12
C GLY A 467 -20.29 -4.99 9.58
N GLY A 468 -20.69 -4.97 8.31
CA GLY A 468 -21.44 -6.05 7.67
C GLY A 468 -20.57 -7.06 6.92
N ASN A 469 -21.21 -7.78 5.97
CA ASN A 469 -20.49 -8.68 5.08
C ASN A 469 -19.72 -7.88 4.01
N PRO A 470 -18.40 -8.04 3.89
CA PRO A 470 -17.58 -7.26 2.94
C PRO A 470 -18.05 -7.36 1.48
N VAL A 471 -18.55 -8.54 1.06
CA VAL A 471 -19.02 -8.74 -0.33
C VAL A 471 -20.34 -8.02 -0.63
N ASP A 472 -21.12 -7.67 0.39
CA ASP A 472 -22.31 -6.85 0.23
C ASP A 472 -21.97 -5.36 0.32
N GLU A 473 -21.03 -4.99 1.20
CA GLU A 473 -20.64 -3.60 1.40
C GLU A 473 -19.87 -3.00 0.22
N ILE A 474 -19.20 -3.82 -0.59
CA ILE A 474 -18.48 -3.37 -1.79
C ILE A 474 -19.43 -3.05 -2.97
N LEU A 475 -20.63 -3.60 -3.01
CA LEU A 475 -21.53 -3.47 -4.16
C LEU A 475 -21.80 -2.01 -4.59
N PRO A 476 -22.02 -1.05 -3.68
CA PRO A 476 -22.19 0.35 -4.07
C PRO A 476 -20.97 0.94 -4.79
N VAL A 477 -19.75 0.50 -4.45
CA VAL A 477 -18.51 0.95 -5.11
C VAL A 477 -18.43 0.39 -6.53
N LEU A 478 -18.75 -0.89 -6.71
CA LEU A 478 -18.77 -1.53 -8.03
C LEU A 478 -19.87 -0.97 -8.95
N ALA A 479 -20.98 -0.49 -8.37
CA ALA A 479 -22.10 0.10 -9.11
C ALA A 479 -21.90 1.59 -9.45
N ASP A 480 -20.96 2.28 -8.77
CA ASP A 480 -20.70 3.70 -9.00
C ASP A 480 -19.84 3.87 -10.27
N LYS A 481 -20.43 4.51 -11.30
CA LYS A 481 -19.76 4.74 -12.60
C LYS A 481 -18.60 5.72 -12.52
N ASP A 482 -18.57 6.56 -11.47
CA ASP A 482 -17.52 7.55 -11.26
C ASP A 482 -16.38 6.99 -10.38
N ALA A 483 -16.52 5.77 -9.84
CA ALA A 483 -15.47 5.14 -9.05
C ALA A 483 -14.27 4.79 -9.94
N PRO A 484 -13.03 5.18 -9.54
CA PRO A 484 -11.82 4.78 -10.26
C PRO A 484 -11.60 3.27 -10.16
N THR A 485 -10.78 2.75 -11.05
CA THR A 485 -10.28 1.39 -10.98
C THR A 485 -9.06 1.29 -10.05
N LEU A 486 -8.64 0.08 -9.68
CA LEU A 486 -7.40 -0.12 -8.91
C LEU A 486 -6.14 0.28 -9.69
N MET A 487 -6.23 0.40 -11.01
CA MET A 487 -5.09 0.74 -11.88
C MET A 487 -4.93 2.25 -12.09
N ASP A 488 -5.85 3.07 -11.57
CA ASP A 488 -5.77 4.51 -11.69
C ASP A 488 -4.77 5.11 -10.70
N LEU A 489 -4.24 6.31 -11.03
CA LEU A 489 -3.25 6.99 -10.21
C LEU A 489 -3.82 7.40 -8.84
N ALA A 490 -3.04 7.22 -7.79
CA ALA A 490 -3.40 7.65 -6.44
C ALA A 490 -3.80 9.13 -6.38
N ASP A 491 -3.01 10.02 -7.01
CA ASP A 491 -3.29 11.46 -7.06
C ASP A 491 -4.56 11.83 -7.84
N ALA A 492 -5.06 10.95 -8.72
CA ALA A 492 -6.32 11.14 -9.44
C ALA A 492 -7.53 10.60 -8.67
N THR A 493 -7.29 9.79 -7.64
CA THR A 493 -8.35 9.22 -6.80
C THR A 493 -8.82 10.26 -5.78
N SER A 494 -10.09 10.67 -5.87
CA SER A 494 -10.66 11.61 -4.91
C SER A 494 -10.81 10.99 -3.52
N GLU A 495 -10.84 11.83 -2.49
CA GLU A 495 -10.97 11.40 -1.09
C GLU A 495 -12.19 10.49 -0.84
N LYS A 496 -13.30 10.70 -1.59
CA LYS A 496 -14.50 9.85 -1.55
C LYS A 496 -14.19 8.38 -1.83
N TYR A 497 -13.24 8.11 -2.74
CA TYR A 497 -12.94 6.77 -3.23
C TYR A 497 -11.65 6.19 -2.67
N ARG A 498 -10.81 6.98 -1.98
CA ARG A 498 -9.53 6.50 -1.49
C ARG A 498 -9.67 5.23 -0.64
N HIS A 499 -10.39 5.29 0.49
CA HIS A 499 -10.61 4.10 1.31
C HIS A 499 -11.46 3.02 0.60
N PRO A 500 -12.61 3.34 -0.02
CA PRO A 500 -13.45 2.31 -0.64
C PRO A 500 -12.78 1.56 -1.80
N VAL A 501 -11.92 2.22 -2.58
CA VAL A 501 -11.28 1.59 -3.74
C VAL A 501 -9.89 1.09 -3.39
N THR A 502 -9.01 1.94 -2.89
CA THR A 502 -7.60 1.60 -2.70
C THR A 502 -7.41 0.56 -1.61
N TYR A 503 -8.04 0.76 -0.45
CA TYR A 503 -7.99 -0.14 0.70
C TYR A 503 -8.98 -1.30 0.54
N PHE A 504 -10.27 -1.01 0.62
CA PHE A 504 -11.31 -2.04 0.72
C PHE A 504 -11.42 -2.92 -0.52
N LYS A 505 -11.63 -2.34 -1.71
CA LYS A 505 -11.71 -3.12 -2.95
C LYS A 505 -10.37 -3.84 -3.24
N GLY A 506 -9.24 -3.18 -2.95
CA GLY A 506 -7.90 -3.75 -3.09
C GLY A 506 -7.74 -5.01 -2.24
N ALA A 507 -8.03 -4.93 -0.94
CA ALA A 507 -7.95 -6.05 0.00
C ALA A 507 -8.96 -7.15 -0.31
N LEU A 508 -10.23 -6.79 -0.55
CA LEU A 508 -11.27 -7.77 -0.85
C LEU A 508 -10.96 -8.57 -2.14
N GLY A 509 -10.30 -7.92 -3.12
CA GLY A 509 -9.84 -8.62 -4.32
C GLY A 509 -8.85 -9.75 -4.01
N LEU A 510 -7.95 -9.55 -3.06
CA LEU A 510 -7.01 -10.59 -2.61
C LEU A 510 -7.70 -11.64 -1.71
N VAL A 511 -8.65 -11.23 -0.85
CA VAL A 511 -9.47 -12.17 -0.07
C VAL A 511 -10.25 -13.10 -0.99
N LEU A 512 -10.93 -12.57 -1.99
CA LEU A 512 -11.66 -13.37 -2.98
C LEU A 512 -10.72 -14.27 -3.80
N LEU A 513 -9.56 -13.78 -4.19
CA LEU A 513 -8.56 -14.56 -4.89
C LEU A 513 -8.07 -15.74 -4.02
N ARG A 514 -7.80 -15.48 -2.73
CA ARG A 514 -7.35 -16.49 -1.77
C ARG A 514 -8.44 -17.49 -1.41
N GLU A 515 -9.64 -17.02 -1.05
CA GLU A 515 -10.67 -17.89 -0.47
C GLU A 515 -11.57 -18.53 -1.54
N GLN A 516 -11.89 -17.81 -2.61
CA GLN A 516 -12.90 -18.26 -3.56
C GLN A 516 -12.32 -18.77 -4.88
N ILE A 517 -11.17 -18.25 -5.31
CA ILE A 517 -10.60 -18.57 -6.63
C ILE A 517 -9.54 -19.67 -6.51
N LEU A 518 -8.42 -19.38 -5.84
CA LEU A 518 -7.26 -20.30 -5.75
C LEU A 518 -7.35 -21.30 -4.60
N GLY A 519 -7.93 -20.91 -3.50
CA GLY A 519 -7.82 -21.57 -2.21
C GLY A 519 -6.48 -21.26 -1.50
N PRO A 520 -6.47 -21.26 -0.15
CA PRO A 520 -5.27 -20.93 0.65
C PRO A 520 -4.05 -21.81 0.33
N ALA A 521 -4.28 -23.06 -0.04
CA ALA A 521 -3.20 -24.03 -0.35
C ALA A 521 -2.36 -23.64 -1.59
N ARG A 522 -2.95 -22.91 -2.57
CA ARG A 522 -2.23 -22.38 -3.74
C ARG A 522 -1.82 -20.93 -3.55
N PHE A 523 -2.70 -20.11 -2.96
CA PHE A 523 -2.44 -18.68 -2.79
C PHE A 523 -1.31 -18.40 -1.80
N ASP A 524 -1.36 -18.94 -0.57
CA ASP A 524 -0.41 -18.58 0.49
C ASP A 524 1.06 -18.87 0.11
N PRO A 525 1.41 -20.03 -0.47
CA PRO A 525 2.78 -20.27 -0.92
C PRO A 525 3.21 -19.34 -2.07
N ALA A 526 2.30 -19.05 -3.03
CA ALA A 526 2.60 -18.15 -4.13
C ALA A 526 2.84 -16.71 -3.63
N PHE A 527 2.01 -16.22 -2.71
CA PHE A 527 2.12 -14.87 -2.17
C PHE A 527 3.38 -14.71 -1.30
N ARG A 528 3.71 -15.69 -0.43
CA ARG A 528 4.99 -15.71 0.30
C ARG A 528 6.19 -15.67 -0.63
N LYS A 529 6.14 -16.43 -1.71
CA LYS A 529 7.23 -16.47 -2.70
C LYS A 529 7.32 -15.17 -3.49
N TYR A 530 6.18 -14.49 -3.75
CA TYR A 530 6.15 -13.15 -4.33
C TYR A 530 6.89 -12.16 -3.43
N ILE A 531 6.56 -12.09 -2.14
CA ILE A 531 7.24 -11.21 -1.19
C ILE A 531 8.74 -11.49 -1.17
N ALA A 532 9.15 -12.75 -1.02
CA ALA A 532 10.56 -13.14 -0.97
C ALA A 532 11.32 -12.81 -2.28
N THR A 533 10.66 -12.94 -3.44
CA THR A 533 11.28 -12.66 -4.75
C THR A 533 11.46 -11.16 -4.99
N TRP A 534 10.51 -10.36 -4.56
CA TRP A 534 10.49 -8.91 -4.74
C TRP A 534 10.93 -8.11 -3.51
N ALA A 535 11.37 -8.79 -2.45
CA ALA A 535 11.95 -8.12 -1.28
C ALA A 535 13.06 -7.17 -1.69
N TYR A 536 12.98 -5.92 -1.23
CA TYR A 536 13.89 -4.80 -1.52
C TYR A 536 14.04 -4.47 -3.02
N LYS A 537 12.96 -4.69 -3.78
CA LYS A 537 12.86 -4.39 -5.21
C LYS A 537 11.56 -3.68 -5.53
N HIS A 538 11.45 -3.23 -6.78
CA HIS A 538 10.34 -2.42 -7.29
C HIS A 538 9.47 -3.21 -8.29
N PRO A 539 8.51 -4.06 -7.84
CA PRO A 539 7.58 -4.72 -8.74
C PRO A 539 6.53 -3.74 -9.27
N THR A 540 6.01 -4.05 -10.45
CA THR A 540 4.81 -3.44 -11.02
C THR A 540 3.59 -4.33 -10.81
N PRO A 541 2.35 -3.83 -10.99
CA PRO A 541 1.15 -4.68 -11.02
C PRO A 541 1.26 -5.84 -12.01
N SER A 542 1.89 -5.61 -13.17
CA SER A 542 2.09 -6.64 -14.18
C SER A 542 3.00 -7.77 -13.71
N ASP A 543 4.00 -7.46 -12.88
CA ASP A 543 4.87 -8.46 -12.26
C ASP A 543 4.09 -9.30 -11.25
N PHE A 544 3.25 -8.68 -10.43
CA PHE A 544 2.39 -9.38 -9.46
C PHE A 544 1.39 -10.31 -10.16
N PHE A 545 0.69 -9.85 -11.19
CA PHE A 545 -0.30 -10.64 -11.91
C PHE A 545 0.33 -11.87 -12.54
N ARG A 546 1.42 -11.71 -13.30
CA ARG A 546 2.16 -12.83 -13.89
C ARG A 546 2.73 -13.79 -12.84
N PHE A 547 3.21 -13.23 -11.73
CA PHE A 547 3.78 -14.04 -10.64
C PHE A 547 2.74 -14.97 -10.05
N MET A 548 1.56 -14.42 -9.70
CA MET A 548 0.48 -15.22 -9.12
C MET A 548 -0.05 -16.27 -10.09
N GLU A 549 -0.22 -15.94 -11.37
CA GLU A 549 -0.59 -16.91 -12.40
C GLU A 549 0.45 -18.04 -12.53
N SER A 550 1.73 -17.67 -12.59
CA SER A 550 2.82 -18.64 -12.78
C SER A 550 2.99 -19.57 -11.56
N GLU A 551 2.91 -19.05 -10.34
CA GLU A 551 3.15 -19.82 -9.12
C GLU A 551 1.90 -20.61 -8.66
N ALA A 552 0.71 -20.08 -8.91
CA ALA A 552 -0.54 -20.77 -8.58
C ALA A 552 -0.97 -21.76 -9.68
N GLY A 553 -0.41 -21.66 -10.89
CA GLY A 553 -0.75 -22.51 -12.04
C GLY A 553 -2.20 -22.30 -12.50
N GLU A 554 -2.62 -21.03 -12.66
CA GLU A 554 -3.98 -20.65 -13.06
C GLU A 554 -3.96 -19.45 -14.00
N ASP A 555 -4.78 -19.46 -15.06
CA ASP A 555 -5.04 -18.25 -15.85
C ASP A 555 -6.06 -17.38 -15.09
N LEU A 556 -5.62 -16.22 -14.64
CA LEU A 556 -6.41 -15.26 -13.87
C LEU A 556 -6.74 -13.99 -14.68
N SER A 557 -6.52 -13.99 -15.99
CA SER A 557 -6.72 -12.83 -16.89
C SER A 557 -8.14 -12.25 -16.77
N TRP A 558 -9.14 -13.14 -16.61
CA TRP A 558 -10.54 -12.78 -16.41
C TRP A 558 -10.77 -12.04 -15.08
N TRP A 559 -10.07 -12.46 -14.00
CA TRP A 559 -10.13 -11.83 -12.68
C TRP A 559 -9.48 -10.45 -12.68
N TRP A 560 -8.24 -10.37 -13.18
CA TRP A 560 -7.55 -9.09 -13.28
C TRP A 560 -8.36 -8.09 -14.11
N ARG A 561 -8.89 -8.51 -15.27
CA ARG A 561 -9.73 -7.67 -16.13
C ARG A 561 -10.95 -7.13 -15.39
N GLY A 562 -11.72 -7.98 -14.75
CA GLY A 562 -12.99 -7.59 -14.15
C GLY A 562 -12.86 -6.79 -12.87
N TRP A 563 -11.89 -7.15 -12.02
CA TRP A 563 -11.73 -6.56 -10.69
C TRP A 563 -10.70 -5.44 -10.62
N TYR A 564 -9.53 -5.58 -11.25
CA TYR A 564 -8.44 -4.60 -11.18
C TYR A 564 -8.51 -3.55 -12.27
N PHE A 565 -8.74 -3.95 -13.52
CA PHE A 565 -8.80 -3.03 -14.65
C PHE A 565 -10.19 -2.41 -14.88
N ASN A 566 -11.21 -2.94 -14.19
CA ASN A 566 -12.59 -2.46 -14.26
C ASN A 566 -13.28 -2.56 -12.89
N ASN A 567 -14.51 -2.02 -12.81
CA ASN A 567 -15.41 -2.17 -11.68
C ASN A 567 -16.62 -3.04 -12.09
N TRP A 568 -16.34 -4.21 -12.67
CA TRP A 568 -17.43 -5.08 -13.13
C TRP A 568 -18.18 -5.68 -11.96
N GLN A 569 -19.51 -5.70 -12.06
CA GLN A 569 -20.40 -6.34 -11.11
C GLN A 569 -20.60 -7.81 -11.46
N LEU A 570 -20.89 -8.62 -10.45
CA LEU A 570 -21.31 -10.01 -10.53
C LEU A 570 -22.81 -10.11 -10.29
N ASP A 571 -23.51 -10.96 -11.04
CA ASP A 571 -24.93 -11.30 -10.80
C ASP A 571 -25.13 -12.71 -11.35
N LEU A 572 -25.03 -13.70 -10.47
CA LEU A 572 -25.18 -15.12 -10.79
C LEU A 572 -26.60 -15.56 -10.42
N GLY A 573 -27.27 -16.25 -11.34
CA GLY A 573 -28.63 -16.72 -11.09
C GLY A 573 -28.90 -18.15 -11.58
N ILE A 574 -30.02 -18.69 -11.19
CA ILE A 574 -30.58 -19.96 -11.66
C ILE A 574 -31.88 -19.68 -12.38
N SER A 575 -31.85 -19.74 -13.72
CA SER A 575 -33.05 -19.48 -14.53
C SER A 575 -33.99 -20.68 -14.65
N ALA A 576 -33.47 -21.90 -14.47
CA ALA A 576 -34.29 -23.11 -14.49
C ALA A 576 -33.63 -24.28 -13.74
N ALA A 577 -34.46 -25.11 -13.11
CA ALA A 577 -34.06 -26.42 -12.59
C ALA A 577 -35.18 -27.44 -12.99
N ARG A 578 -34.83 -28.48 -13.75
CA ARG A 578 -35.81 -29.44 -14.29
C ARG A 578 -35.28 -30.86 -14.23
N TYR A 579 -36.09 -31.81 -13.80
CA TYR A 579 -35.72 -33.22 -13.88
C TYR A 579 -35.63 -33.70 -15.33
N VAL A 580 -34.67 -34.55 -15.61
CA VAL A 580 -34.54 -35.21 -16.91
C VAL A 580 -35.76 -36.10 -17.11
N ASP A 581 -36.51 -35.90 -18.21
CA ASP A 581 -37.77 -36.58 -18.51
C ASP A 581 -38.81 -36.52 -17.37
N GLY A 582 -38.74 -35.50 -16.50
CA GLY A 582 -39.63 -35.38 -15.34
C GLY A 582 -39.37 -36.39 -14.20
N ASP A 583 -38.28 -37.14 -14.24
CA ASP A 583 -37.93 -38.21 -13.29
C ASP A 583 -36.72 -37.85 -12.43
N ALA A 584 -36.91 -37.71 -11.13
CA ALA A 584 -35.85 -37.40 -10.18
C ALA A 584 -34.71 -38.45 -10.18
N ALA A 585 -34.97 -39.68 -10.52
CA ALA A 585 -33.98 -40.74 -10.60
C ALA A 585 -33.04 -40.64 -11.81
N LYS A 586 -33.39 -39.84 -12.82
CA LYS A 586 -32.60 -39.61 -14.04
C LYS A 586 -31.66 -38.42 -13.94
N GLY A 587 -31.77 -37.62 -12.89
CA GLY A 587 -30.96 -36.43 -12.67
C GLY A 587 -31.71 -35.12 -12.84
N LEU A 588 -31.01 -34.02 -12.57
CA LEU A 588 -31.52 -32.66 -12.63
C LEU A 588 -30.69 -31.81 -13.58
N THR A 589 -31.31 -31.16 -14.54
CA THR A 589 -30.69 -30.11 -15.37
C THR A 589 -30.92 -28.77 -14.71
N VAL A 590 -29.81 -28.05 -14.37
CA VAL A 590 -29.84 -26.70 -13.82
C VAL A 590 -29.28 -25.75 -14.89
N THR A 591 -30.06 -24.73 -15.25
CA THR A 591 -29.60 -23.64 -16.13
C THR A 591 -29.14 -22.47 -15.25
N LEU A 592 -27.85 -22.21 -15.24
CA LEU A 592 -27.27 -21.05 -14.60
C LEU A 592 -27.31 -19.84 -15.55
N GLU A 593 -27.19 -18.64 -15.02
CA GLU A 593 -27.02 -17.42 -15.80
C GLU A 593 -26.09 -16.45 -15.07
N ASN A 594 -25.32 -15.71 -15.86
CA ASN A 594 -24.59 -14.55 -15.39
C ASN A 594 -25.16 -13.32 -16.11
N ARG A 595 -25.70 -12.38 -15.34
CA ARG A 595 -26.41 -11.19 -15.85
C ARG A 595 -25.53 -9.97 -15.94
N GLN A 596 -24.36 -9.99 -15.27
CA GLN A 596 -23.39 -8.90 -15.23
C GLN A 596 -22.05 -9.32 -15.86
N LYS A 597 -21.05 -8.44 -15.90
CA LYS A 597 -19.80 -8.66 -16.63
C LYS A 597 -18.75 -9.47 -15.87
N LEU A 598 -18.69 -9.35 -14.54
CA LEU A 598 -17.72 -10.09 -13.73
C LEU A 598 -18.08 -11.58 -13.75
N VAL A 599 -17.07 -12.42 -13.83
CA VAL A 599 -17.21 -13.87 -13.74
C VAL A 599 -16.43 -14.38 -12.54
N MET A 600 -16.98 -15.36 -11.83
CA MET A 600 -16.33 -16.01 -10.70
C MET A 600 -16.72 -17.49 -10.64
N PRO A 601 -15.85 -18.35 -10.10
CA PRO A 601 -16.27 -19.68 -9.69
C PRO A 601 -17.23 -19.58 -8.51
N ALA A 602 -18.19 -20.50 -8.40
CA ALA A 602 -19.21 -20.48 -7.37
C ALA A 602 -19.46 -21.87 -6.76
N THR A 603 -20.11 -21.93 -5.62
CA THR A 603 -20.65 -23.17 -5.04
C THR A 603 -22.13 -23.27 -5.39
N LEU A 604 -22.54 -24.41 -5.89
CA LEU A 604 -23.93 -24.78 -6.11
C LEU A 604 -24.34 -25.79 -5.04
N ARG A 605 -25.27 -25.41 -4.17
CA ARG A 605 -25.85 -26.29 -3.14
C ARG A 605 -27.14 -26.94 -3.67
N ILE A 606 -27.24 -28.25 -3.50
CA ILE A 606 -28.40 -29.06 -3.90
C ILE A 606 -29.01 -29.58 -2.60
N ASP A 607 -30.14 -29.02 -2.19
CA ASP A 607 -30.89 -29.46 -1.03
C ASP A 607 -31.87 -30.55 -1.42
N TYR A 608 -31.85 -31.68 -0.75
CA TYR A 608 -32.77 -32.83 -1.00
C TYR A 608 -34.00 -32.75 -0.12
N ALA A 609 -35.07 -33.40 -0.57
CA ALA A 609 -36.34 -33.48 0.17
C ALA A 609 -36.20 -34.23 1.51
N ASP A 610 -35.16 -35.04 1.69
CA ASP A 610 -34.86 -35.76 2.93
C ASP A 610 -34.08 -34.93 3.97
N GLY A 611 -33.83 -33.64 3.67
CA GLY A 611 -33.10 -32.72 4.55
C GLY A 611 -31.58 -32.77 4.44
N THR A 612 -31.03 -33.64 3.59
CA THR A 612 -29.60 -33.66 3.28
C THR A 612 -29.27 -32.68 2.17
N HIS A 613 -28.00 -32.28 2.06
CA HIS A 613 -27.53 -31.44 0.94
C HIS A 613 -26.21 -31.94 0.37
N GLU A 614 -25.88 -31.45 -0.81
CA GLU A 614 -24.64 -31.69 -1.52
C GLU A 614 -24.16 -30.39 -2.13
N ASP A 615 -22.86 -30.05 -1.98
CA ASP A 615 -22.25 -28.88 -2.59
C ASP A 615 -21.42 -29.29 -3.81
N ARG A 616 -21.57 -28.54 -4.90
CA ARG A 616 -20.85 -28.72 -6.15
C ARG A 616 -20.09 -27.45 -6.52
N ARG A 617 -18.80 -27.56 -6.82
CA ARG A 617 -18.05 -26.46 -7.39
C ARG A 617 -18.45 -26.21 -8.83
N VAL A 618 -18.77 -24.98 -9.16
CA VAL A 618 -18.97 -24.46 -10.51
C VAL A 618 -17.70 -23.71 -10.89
N PRO A 619 -16.82 -24.29 -11.72
CA PRO A 619 -15.58 -23.61 -12.11
C PRO A 619 -15.87 -22.46 -13.07
N VAL A 620 -14.92 -21.53 -13.18
CA VAL A 620 -15.09 -20.32 -14.02
C VAL A 620 -15.25 -20.67 -15.50
N GLU A 621 -14.66 -21.75 -15.97
CA GLU A 621 -14.77 -22.26 -17.35
C GLU A 621 -16.19 -22.63 -17.77
N THR A 622 -17.07 -22.83 -16.78
CA THR A 622 -18.51 -23.04 -17.06
C THR A 622 -19.10 -21.88 -17.88
N TRP A 623 -18.53 -20.70 -17.75
CA TRP A 623 -18.98 -19.47 -18.41
C TRP A 623 -18.26 -19.17 -19.73
N ILE A 624 -17.21 -19.92 -20.11
CA ILE A 624 -16.32 -19.55 -21.20
C ILE A 624 -16.99 -19.50 -22.58
N GLN A 625 -18.07 -20.26 -22.77
CA GLN A 625 -18.77 -20.34 -24.04
C GLN A 625 -20.18 -19.74 -24.03
N ARG A 626 -20.79 -19.58 -22.85
CA ARG A 626 -22.22 -19.27 -22.72
C ARG A 626 -22.48 -18.42 -21.49
N ALA A 627 -23.37 -17.44 -21.65
CA ALA A 627 -23.88 -16.67 -20.52
C ALA A 627 -24.93 -17.46 -19.68
N ALA A 628 -25.54 -18.50 -20.26
CA ALA A 628 -26.49 -19.37 -19.62
C ALA A 628 -26.13 -20.86 -19.82
N PRO A 629 -25.10 -21.36 -19.11
CA PRO A 629 -24.68 -22.76 -19.20
C PRO A 629 -25.71 -23.69 -18.51
N GLN A 630 -25.83 -24.91 -19.03
CA GLN A 630 -26.62 -25.97 -18.42
C GLN A 630 -25.74 -27.02 -17.78
N LEU A 631 -26.01 -27.35 -16.52
CA LEU A 631 -25.34 -28.39 -15.76
C LEU A 631 -26.29 -29.58 -15.58
N LEU A 632 -25.83 -30.77 -15.96
CA LEU A 632 -26.53 -32.01 -15.64
C LEU A 632 -25.97 -32.55 -14.28
N LEU A 633 -26.84 -32.57 -13.29
CA LEU A 633 -26.53 -33.08 -11.96
C LEU A 633 -27.06 -34.50 -11.84
N ALA A 634 -26.20 -35.44 -11.52
CA ALA A 634 -26.57 -36.87 -11.35
C ALA A 634 -27.25 -37.12 -9.99
N THR A 635 -28.34 -36.37 -9.73
CA THR A 635 -29.16 -36.58 -8.53
C THR A 635 -29.95 -37.87 -8.69
N ARG A 636 -30.19 -38.59 -7.58
CA ARG A 636 -30.99 -39.82 -7.53
C ARG A 636 -32.13 -39.71 -6.53
N LYS A 637 -32.30 -38.56 -5.93
CA LYS A 637 -33.29 -38.26 -4.91
C LYS A 637 -34.06 -37.01 -5.33
N PRO A 638 -35.30 -36.84 -4.85
CA PRO A 638 -36.01 -35.60 -5.03
C PRO A 638 -35.24 -34.41 -4.43
N VAL A 639 -35.05 -33.37 -5.23
CA VAL A 639 -34.39 -32.12 -4.84
C VAL A 639 -35.45 -31.12 -4.41
N SER A 640 -35.31 -30.51 -3.26
CA SER A 640 -36.21 -29.48 -2.74
C SER A 640 -35.84 -28.08 -3.24
N LYS A 641 -34.51 -27.78 -3.40
CA LYS A 641 -34.02 -26.48 -3.82
C LYS A 641 -32.61 -26.60 -4.37
N VAL A 642 -32.25 -25.73 -5.29
CA VAL A 642 -30.87 -25.52 -5.74
C VAL A 642 -30.50 -24.06 -5.49
N THR A 643 -29.30 -23.79 -4.94
CA THR A 643 -28.85 -22.43 -4.60
C THR A 643 -27.42 -22.25 -5.06
N ILE A 644 -27.13 -21.21 -5.84
CA ILE A 644 -25.76 -20.75 -6.14
C ILE A 644 -25.32 -19.74 -5.09
N ASP A 645 -24.07 -19.79 -4.66
CA ASP A 645 -23.50 -19.00 -3.57
C ASP A 645 -24.33 -19.07 -2.25
N PRO A 646 -24.58 -20.28 -1.72
CA PRO A 646 -25.46 -20.46 -0.55
C PRO A 646 -24.93 -19.79 0.72
N ASP A 647 -23.63 -19.60 0.83
CA ASP A 647 -22.94 -19.04 2.00
C ASP A 647 -22.68 -17.54 1.89
N HIS A 648 -23.13 -16.90 0.82
CA HIS A 648 -23.03 -15.45 0.54
C HIS A 648 -21.58 -14.94 0.64
N VAL A 649 -20.66 -15.60 -0.09
CA VAL A 649 -19.23 -15.27 -0.10
C VAL A 649 -18.77 -14.54 -1.37
N LEU A 650 -19.69 -14.33 -2.34
CA LEU A 650 -19.44 -13.61 -3.58
C LEU A 650 -20.12 -12.23 -3.58
N PRO A 651 -19.55 -11.22 -4.27
CA PRO A 651 -20.14 -9.88 -4.38
C PRO A 651 -21.28 -9.85 -5.42
N ASP A 652 -22.33 -10.61 -5.16
CA ASP A 652 -23.48 -10.79 -6.05
C ASP A 652 -24.48 -9.64 -5.89
N ALA A 653 -24.81 -8.97 -7.00
CA ALA A 653 -25.64 -7.77 -7.01
C ALA A 653 -27.14 -8.07 -6.80
N ASP A 654 -27.60 -9.28 -7.13
CA ASP A 654 -29.01 -9.68 -6.96
C ASP A 654 -29.15 -11.13 -6.47
N ARG A 655 -29.16 -11.32 -5.17
CA ARG A 655 -29.28 -12.64 -4.54
C ARG A 655 -30.69 -13.24 -4.66
N ALA A 656 -31.69 -12.49 -5.09
CA ALA A 656 -33.05 -13.00 -5.22
C ALA A 656 -33.17 -14.03 -6.34
N ASN A 657 -32.27 -14.01 -7.31
CA ASN A 657 -32.21 -14.95 -8.43
C ASN A 657 -31.31 -16.17 -8.19
N ASN A 658 -30.63 -16.28 -7.04
CA ASN A 658 -29.62 -17.30 -6.74
C ASN A 658 -30.23 -18.70 -6.48
N SER A 659 -31.55 -18.86 -6.43
CA SER A 659 -32.12 -20.16 -6.12
C SER A 659 -33.34 -20.51 -6.99
N ALA A 660 -33.54 -21.82 -7.19
CA ALA A 660 -34.71 -22.37 -7.88
C ALA A 660 -35.18 -23.66 -7.21
N VAL A 661 -36.50 -23.88 -7.29
CA VAL A 661 -37.13 -25.14 -6.94
C VAL A 661 -37.29 -25.94 -8.24
N PRO A 662 -36.95 -27.25 -8.29
CA PRO A 662 -37.11 -28.05 -9.48
C PRO A 662 -38.57 -28.10 -9.93
N GLY A 663 -38.80 -27.73 -11.19
CA GLY A 663 -40.09 -27.95 -11.88
C GLY A 663 -40.21 -29.38 -12.42
N ALA A 664 -41.44 -29.81 -12.63
CA ALA A 664 -41.72 -31.10 -13.22
C ALA A 664 -41.25 -31.20 -14.68
#